data_9f291b1d4c207218ae53051301beefb2
#
_entry.id   9f291b1d4c207218ae53051301beefb2
#
_cell.length_a   1.000
_cell.length_b   1.000
_cell.length_c   1.000
_cell.angle_alpha   90.00
_cell.angle_beta   90.00
_cell.angle_gamma   90.00
#
_symmetry.space_group_name_H-M   'P 1'
#
loop_
_entity.id
_entity.type
_entity.pdbx_description
1 polymer ?
#
loop_
_entity_poly.entity_id
_entity_poly.type
_entity_poly.pdbx_seq_one_letter_code
_entity_poly.pdbx_strand_id
1 'polypeptide(L)'
;MSFIYFYLLILINPFLGQWGKQFQKMGISSSNAYIPLYNYYLVFKHTNKKPFWTILMLIPGVHLVMMMVANVSLIRRFGRFSLMDTLQGIFFPYILMHRLASDEKAVQVPETNWNNAKELEARKWGDHLVLFMCLPVLGHALELLFSLISSRKPGSKTGVKEWGDSLLFALIAATVIRTYVFEPFQIPTGSMEKTMLVGDFLFVNKLAFGPKVPITPLSYPLVHNNVPWVNIPSYLTIEKGSYFRLPGFGKIKPYDIVVFNYPSGDTAVYDPRIPNGLMGHDYHGIINNEAIWQFRIKNNLLGNAVNAADSIKFLSFIDNIDYWRNIARENLKNGLFPIYSAENAEGMTHDGLIYRPVDKRENYIKRCIGTPGDVIKIENATVYRNGKPAKIFDNMAFKWDVSKETATFSAQEMFERFGLENAPDASRYDYEEGDSTNPYVLNISPLEKRNIQKAYPNAKFTVHIDRPSYTVEKRKPSPEELIENLECFPKDFYVNNTMTDFQEFRVPKKGTTVSISAKNIAWYRRIITAYEGHTLVEKKDGTILIDDKKASTYTFGMDYYWMMGDNRYNSADSRVWGFVPEDHIVGRASLVWLSKSPYKGFRMERILKNVSQEGSFSVLQLIGFALGIGALIAIFKYLA
;
A
#
# COMPACT_ATOMS: atom_id res chain seq x y z
N MET A 1 -1.37 -9.90 -18.21
CA MET A 1 -1.72 -11.32 -18.47
C MET A 1 -2.37 -11.91 -17.24
N SER A 2 -3.33 -12.82 -17.41
CA SER A 2 -4.04 -13.44 -16.28
C SER A 2 -3.14 -14.47 -15.57
N PHE A 3 -3.22 -14.59 -14.22
CA PHE A 3 -2.59 -15.66 -13.43
C PHE A 3 -2.83 -17.09 -13.97
N ILE A 4 -3.83 -17.25 -14.80
CA ILE A 4 -4.15 -18.49 -15.52
C ILE A 4 -2.94 -19.04 -16.30
N TYR A 5 -2.12 -18.18 -16.92
CA TYR A 5 -0.96 -18.64 -17.70
C TYR A 5 0.12 -19.30 -16.85
N PHE A 6 0.31 -18.87 -15.60
CA PHE A 6 1.29 -19.51 -14.70
C PHE A 6 0.80 -20.87 -14.20
N TYR A 7 -0.49 -20.99 -13.90
CA TYR A 7 -1.05 -22.29 -13.56
C TYR A 7 -1.08 -23.22 -14.78
N LEU A 8 -1.27 -22.68 -15.99
CA LEU A 8 -1.10 -23.46 -17.22
C LEU A 8 0.34 -23.96 -17.38
N LEU A 9 1.34 -23.15 -17.05
CA LEU A 9 2.74 -23.57 -17.08
C LEU A 9 2.99 -24.76 -16.14
N ILE A 10 2.44 -24.74 -14.93
CA ILE A 10 2.53 -25.86 -13.98
C ILE A 10 1.88 -27.13 -14.56
N LEU A 11 0.73 -26.99 -15.22
CA LEU A 11 0.03 -28.13 -15.84
C LEU A 11 0.77 -28.68 -17.04
N ILE A 12 1.40 -27.84 -17.85
CA ILE A 12 2.11 -28.22 -19.07
C ILE A 12 3.53 -28.72 -18.78
N ASN A 13 4.17 -28.25 -17.69
CA ASN A 13 5.54 -28.60 -17.33
C ASN A 13 5.85 -30.11 -17.34
N PRO A 14 5.00 -30.99 -16.78
CA PRO A 14 5.25 -32.45 -16.85
C PRO A 14 5.23 -33.01 -18.27
N PHE A 15 4.41 -32.46 -19.15
CA PHE A 15 4.37 -32.86 -20.58
C PHE A 15 5.62 -32.38 -21.29
N LEU A 16 6.01 -31.11 -21.13
CA LEU A 16 7.22 -30.56 -21.74
C LEU A 16 8.48 -31.27 -21.22
N GLY A 17 8.49 -31.68 -19.95
CA GLY A 17 9.61 -32.40 -19.33
C GLY A 17 9.62 -33.91 -19.57
N GLN A 18 8.65 -34.48 -20.27
CA GLN A 18 8.49 -35.92 -20.44
C GLN A 18 8.52 -36.72 -19.13
N TRP A 19 7.88 -36.19 -18.09
CA TRP A 19 7.91 -36.78 -16.74
C TRP A 19 7.39 -38.24 -16.73
N GLY A 20 6.50 -38.61 -17.63
CA GLY A 20 6.00 -39.99 -17.74
C GLY A 20 7.11 -41.02 -17.93
N LYS A 21 8.10 -40.74 -18.78
CA LYS A 21 9.27 -41.62 -18.99
C LYS A 21 10.18 -41.64 -17.74
N GLN A 22 10.36 -40.50 -17.11
CA GLN A 22 11.16 -40.40 -15.89
C GLN A 22 10.49 -41.15 -14.73
N PHE A 23 9.17 -41.03 -14.57
CA PHE A 23 8.40 -41.79 -13.58
C PHE A 23 8.50 -43.28 -13.80
N GLN A 24 8.42 -43.74 -15.05
CA GLN A 24 8.61 -45.14 -15.39
C GLN A 24 10.00 -45.65 -14.96
N LYS A 25 11.06 -44.86 -15.18
CA LYS A 25 12.41 -45.18 -14.70
C LYS A 25 12.54 -45.20 -13.17
N MET A 26 11.64 -44.48 -12.48
CA MET A 26 11.54 -44.47 -11.02
C MET A 26 10.62 -45.56 -10.46
N GLY A 27 10.09 -46.46 -11.33
CA GLY A 27 9.13 -47.50 -10.92
C GLY A 27 7.71 -46.97 -10.62
N ILE A 28 7.39 -45.76 -11.08
CA ILE A 28 6.09 -45.13 -10.91
C ILE A 28 5.32 -45.22 -12.22
N SER A 29 3.99 -45.44 -12.16
CA SER A 29 3.18 -45.46 -13.37
C SER A 29 3.31 -44.13 -14.14
N SER A 30 3.59 -44.24 -15.45
CA SER A 30 3.76 -43.11 -16.36
C SER A 30 2.53 -42.18 -16.40
N SER A 31 1.32 -42.73 -16.24
CA SER A 31 0.06 -41.95 -16.19
C SER A 31 -0.01 -40.97 -15.03
N ASN A 32 0.60 -41.31 -13.91
CA ASN A 32 0.61 -40.45 -12.70
C ASN A 32 1.38 -39.14 -12.92
N ALA A 33 2.27 -39.08 -13.91
CA ALA A 33 2.99 -37.87 -14.27
C ALA A 33 2.08 -36.74 -14.80
N TYR A 34 0.90 -37.10 -15.27
CA TYR A 34 -0.04 -36.18 -15.94
C TYR A 34 -1.26 -35.84 -15.08
N ILE A 35 -1.34 -36.37 -13.85
CA ILE A 35 -2.39 -36.00 -12.89
C ILE A 35 -1.99 -34.70 -12.17
N PRO A 36 -2.72 -33.58 -12.36
CA PRO A 36 -2.36 -32.28 -11.78
C PRO A 36 -2.16 -32.37 -10.28
N LEU A 37 -1.15 -31.67 -9.77
CA LEU A 37 -0.69 -31.63 -8.39
C LEU A 37 -0.21 -32.98 -7.84
N TYR A 38 -0.84 -34.09 -8.15
CA TYR A 38 -0.41 -35.41 -7.71
C TYR A 38 0.98 -35.78 -8.30
N ASN A 39 1.27 -35.35 -9.51
CA ASN A 39 2.58 -35.50 -10.13
C ASN A 39 3.68 -34.78 -9.31
N TYR A 40 3.44 -33.53 -8.85
CA TYR A 40 4.37 -32.81 -8.00
C TYR A 40 4.50 -33.46 -6.61
N TYR A 41 3.39 -33.94 -6.04
CA TYR A 41 3.41 -34.73 -4.83
C TYR A 41 4.34 -35.94 -4.95
N LEU A 42 4.25 -36.67 -6.03
CA LEU A 42 5.11 -37.84 -6.29
C LEU A 42 6.57 -37.43 -6.50
N VAL A 43 6.84 -36.34 -7.22
CA VAL A 43 8.20 -35.83 -7.36
C VAL A 43 8.78 -35.51 -5.98
N PHE A 44 8.09 -34.73 -5.15
CA PHE A 44 8.59 -34.39 -3.81
C PHE A 44 8.77 -35.63 -2.94
N LYS A 45 7.80 -36.57 -2.96
CA LYS A 45 7.89 -37.84 -2.22
C LYS A 45 9.11 -38.67 -2.59
N HIS A 46 9.42 -38.79 -3.89
CA HIS A 46 10.49 -39.63 -4.40
C HIS A 46 11.83 -38.91 -4.58
N THR A 47 11.93 -37.65 -4.20
CA THR A 47 13.14 -36.84 -4.31
C THR A 47 13.62 -36.30 -2.97
N ASN A 48 13.32 -37.01 -1.88
CA ASN A 48 13.73 -36.67 -0.50
C ASN A 48 13.28 -35.25 -0.09
N LYS A 49 12.13 -34.81 -0.60
CA LYS A 49 11.44 -33.58 -0.20
C LYS A 49 10.16 -33.95 0.52
N LYS A 50 9.60 -33.02 1.31
CA LYS A 50 8.35 -33.28 2.00
C LYS A 50 7.17 -33.20 1.00
N PRO A 51 6.36 -34.24 0.87
CA PRO A 51 5.23 -34.26 -0.11
C PRO A 51 4.24 -33.11 0.09
N PHE A 52 4.13 -32.62 1.32
CA PHE A 52 3.31 -31.47 1.69
C PHE A 52 3.69 -30.18 0.91
N TRP A 53 4.91 -30.06 0.39
CA TRP A 53 5.32 -28.91 -0.43
C TRP A 53 4.44 -28.72 -1.67
N THR A 54 3.69 -29.74 -2.07
CA THR A 54 2.68 -29.63 -3.13
C THR A 54 1.65 -28.53 -2.84
N ILE A 55 1.32 -28.27 -1.58
CA ILE A 55 0.38 -27.21 -1.21
C ILE A 55 0.93 -25.83 -1.59
N LEU A 56 2.26 -25.65 -1.54
CA LEU A 56 2.91 -24.41 -1.93
C LEU A 56 2.74 -24.10 -3.44
N MET A 57 2.46 -25.13 -4.26
CA MET A 57 2.13 -24.96 -5.68
C MET A 57 0.82 -24.18 -5.90
N LEU A 58 -0.04 -24.08 -4.89
CA LEU A 58 -1.30 -23.33 -4.97
C LEU A 58 -1.12 -21.84 -4.68
N ILE A 59 0.05 -21.43 -4.18
CA ILE A 59 0.30 -20.04 -3.78
C ILE A 59 0.91 -19.27 -4.94
N PRO A 60 0.24 -18.21 -5.48
CA PRO A 60 0.76 -17.40 -6.57
C PRO A 60 2.15 -16.82 -6.28
N GLY A 61 3.04 -16.88 -7.27
CA GLY A 61 4.45 -16.50 -7.13
C GLY A 61 5.32 -17.60 -6.50
N VAL A 62 4.88 -18.25 -5.44
CA VAL A 62 5.60 -19.38 -4.82
C VAL A 62 5.58 -20.62 -5.72
N HIS A 63 4.50 -20.85 -6.44
CA HIS A 63 4.35 -21.99 -7.36
C HIS A 63 5.45 -22.07 -8.43
N LEU A 64 5.94 -20.95 -8.96
CA LEU A 64 7.03 -20.93 -9.92
C LEU A 64 8.34 -21.43 -9.31
N VAL A 65 8.64 -20.93 -8.10
CA VAL A 65 9.82 -21.40 -7.34
C VAL A 65 9.70 -22.89 -7.06
N MET A 66 8.53 -23.35 -6.63
CA MET A 66 8.28 -24.76 -6.35
C MET A 66 8.35 -25.64 -7.60
N MET A 67 7.92 -25.12 -8.76
CA MET A 67 8.10 -25.81 -10.05
C MET A 67 9.60 -25.97 -10.38
N MET A 68 10.40 -24.92 -10.20
CA MET A 68 11.85 -24.97 -10.38
C MET A 68 12.48 -25.99 -9.41
N VAL A 69 12.06 -25.97 -8.14
CA VAL A 69 12.51 -26.95 -7.14
C VAL A 69 12.15 -28.38 -7.55
N ALA A 70 10.95 -28.63 -8.04
CA ALA A 70 10.53 -29.94 -8.53
C ALA A 70 11.37 -30.39 -9.71
N ASN A 71 11.59 -29.51 -10.72
CA ASN A 71 12.40 -29.80 -11.88
C ASN A 71 13.85 -30.17 -11.49
N VAL A 72 14.49 -29.35 -10.65
CA VAL A 72 15.86 -29.60 -10.17
C VAL A 72 15.91 -30.88 -9.34
N SER A 73 14.92 -31.13 -8.48
CA SER A 73 14.87 -32.33 -7.65
C SER A 73 14.74 -33.60 -8.51
N LEU A 74 13.90 -33.54 -9.54
CA LEU A 74 13.71 -34.66 -10.49
C LEU A 74 15.01 -34.95 -11.27
N ILE A 75 15.71 -33.94 -11.77
CA ILE A 75 16.99 -34.06 -12.45
C ILE A 75 18.05 -34.70 -11.53
N ARG A 76 18.10 -34.29 -10.27
CA ARG A 76 19.02 -34.83 -9.26
C ARG A 76 18.74 -36.30 -8.95
N ARG A 77 17.49 -36.74 -9.06
CA ARG A 77 17.14 -38.16 -8.91
C ARG A 77 17.88 -39.06 -9.89
N PHE A 78 18.36 -38.52 -11.02
CA PHE A 78 19.15 -39.19 -12.04
C PHE A 78 20.66 -38.84 -11.99
N GLY A 79 21.17 -38.41 -10.80
CA GLY A 79 22.60 -38.20 -10.58
C GLY A 79 23.17 -36.89 -11.14
N ARG A 80 22.33 -35.92 -11.50
CA ARG A 80 22.73 -34.62 -12.05
C ARG A 80 22.79 -33.56 -10.93
N PHE A 81 23.98 -33.39 -10.36
CA PHE A 81 24.18 -32.52 -9.18
C PHE A 81 25.04 -31.28 -9.44
N SER A 82 25.65 -31.13 -10.63
CA SER A 82 26.53 -30.01 -10.92
C SER A 82 25.79 -28.66 -10.87
N LEU A 83 26.53 -27.56 -10.68
CA LEU A 83 25.99 -26.22 -10.77
C LEU A 83 25.31 -25.99 -12.13
N MET A 84 25.94 -26.46 -13.22
CA MET A 84 25.40 -26.33 -14.57
C MET A 84 24.09 -27.12 -14.73
N ASP A 85 23.99 -28.33 -14.18
CA ASP A 85 22.74 -29.09 -14.17
C ASP A 85 21.65 -28.36 -13.39
N THR A 86 22.02 -27.71 -12.28
CA THR A 86 21.08 -26.91 -11.47
C THR A 86 20.57 -25.68 -12.24
N LEU A 87 21.47 -24.93 -12.87
CA LEU A 87 21.11 -23.77 -13.69
C LEU A 87 20.26 -24.18 -14.90
N GLN A 88 20.62 -25.26 -15.57
CA GLN A 88 19.78 -25.83 -16.64
C GLN A 88 18.42 -26.27 -16.11
N GLY A 89 18.34 -26.89 -14.95
CA GLY A 89 17.10 -27.31 -14.32
C GLY A 89 16.18 -26.15 -13.93
N ILE A 90 16.74 -24.98 -13.68
CA ILE A 90 15.99 -23.76 -13.37
C ILE A 90 15.52 -23.06 -14.66
N PHE A 91 16.44 -22.76 -15.58
CA PHE A 91 16.19 -21.88 -16.70
C PHE A 91 15.79 -22.62 -17.99
N PHE A 92 16.32 -23.84 -18.19
CA PHE A 92 16.14 -24.64 -19.42
C PHE A 92 15.87 -26.13 -19.08
N PRO A 93 14.91 -26.45 -18.18
CA PRO A 93 14.72 -27.79 -17.63
C PRO A 93 14.45 -28.84 -18.71
N TYR A 94 13.76 -28.47 -19.77
CA TYR A 94 13.27 -29.41 -20.76
C TYR A 94 14.38 -30.04 -21.56
N ILE A 95 15.47 -29.32 -21.88
CA ILE A 95 16.61 -29.85 -22.61
C ILE A 95 17.22 -31.05 -21.87
N LEU A 96 17.49 -30.85 -20.56
CA LEU A 96 18.10 -31.89 -19.74
C LEU A 96 17.13 -33.03 -19.44
N MET A 97 15.87 -32.71 -19.20
CA MET A 97 14.83 -33.70 -18.95
C MET A 97 14.57 -34.61 -20.18
N HIS A 98 14.59 -34.07 -21.38
CA HIS A 98 14.49 -34.85 -22.63
C HIS A 98 15.69 -35.78 -22.79
N ARG A 99 16.90 -35.31 -22.51
CA ARG A 99 18.10 -36.15 -22.53
C ARG A 99 17.97 -37.31 -21.53
N LEU A 100 17.57 -37.03 -20.29
CA LEU A 100 17.37 -38.04 -19.25
C LEU A 100 16.24 -39.02 -19.60
N ALA A 101 15.18 -38.55 -20.27
CA ALA A 101 14.09 -39.41 -20.72
C ALA A 101 14.51 -40.36 -21.83
N SER A 102 15.42 -39.93 -22.73
CA SER A 102 15.88 -40.68 -23.89
C SER A 102 17.11 -41.56 -23.62
N ASP A 103 17.90 -41.26 -22.59
CA ASP A 103 19.10 -42.00 -22.24
C ASP A 103 18.72 -43.27 -21.44
N GLU A 104 18.80 -44.43 -22.10
CA GLU A 104 18.51 -45.71 -21.47
C GLU A 104 19.43 -46.04 -20.28
N LYS A 105 20.64 -45.46 -20.24
CA LYS A 105 21.61 -45.63 -19.16
C LYS A 105 21.34 -44.71 -17.95
N ALA A 106 20.42 -43.76 -18.09
CA ALA A 106 20.04 -42.91 -16.99
C ALA A 106 19.22 -43.68 -15.94
N VAL A 107 19.89 -44.12 -14.89
CA VAL A 107 19.30 -44.88 -13.77
C VAL A 107 19.12 -43.92 -12.57
N GLN A 108 18.05 -44.14 -11.82
CA GLN A 108 17.82 -43.38 -10.57
C GLN A 108 18.93 -43.66 -9.56
N VAL A 109 19.36 -42.60 -8.88
CA VAL A 109 20.33 -42.69 -7.80
C VAL A 109 19.61 -43.09 -6.50
N PRO A 110 20.14 -44.08 -5.73
CA PRO A 110 19.56 -44.48 -4.44
C PRO A 110 19.41 -43.32 -3.49
N GLU A 111 18.32 -43.27 -2.72
CA GLU A 111 18.05 -42.19 -1.76
C GLU A 111 19.14 -42.00 -0.68
N THR A 112 19.80 -43.09 -0.32
CA THR A 112 20.91 -43.09 0.62
C THR A 112 22.10 -42.24 0.18
N ASN A 113 22.24 -41.94 -1.11
CA ASN A 113 23.34 -41.13 -1.63
C ASN A 113 23.07 -39.62 -1.65
N TRP A 114 21.83 -39.18 -1.36
CA TRP A 114 21.44 -37.78 -1.40
C TRP A 114 22.06 -36.92 -0.29
N ASN A 115 22.47 -37.55 0.80
CA ASN A 115 23.16 -36.91 1.94
C ASN A 115 24.67 -37.14 1.91
N ASN A 116 25.21 -37.61 0.80
CA ASN A 116 26.65 -37.93 0.68
C ASN A 116 27.48 -36.64 0.55
N ALA A 117 28.69 -36.66 1.10
CA ALA A 117 29.66 -35.55 1.06
C ALA A 117 29.95 -35.07 -0.39
N LYS A 118 29.99 -35.99 -1.36
CA LYS A 118 30.16 -35.68 -2.79
C LYS A 118 29.03 -34.82 -3.38
N GLU A 119 27.78 -35.01 -2.97
CA GLU A 119 26.64 -34.18 -3.41
C GLU A 119 26.75 -32.78 -2.83
N LEU A 120 27.21 -32.66 -1.59
CA LEU A 120 27.44 -31.39 -0.93
C LEU A 120 28.57 -30.59 -1.58
N GLU A 121 29.63 -31.27 -2.01
CA GLU A 121 30.72 -30.66 -2.78
C GLU A 121 30.28 -30.19 -4.17
N ALA A 122 29.46 -30.97 -4.86
CA ALA A 122 28.98 -30.62 -6.20
C ALA A 122 28.15 -29.33 -6.25
N ARG A 123 27.53 -28.93 -5.14
CA ARG A 123 26.71 -27.70 -5.03
C ARG A 123 27.43 -26.52 -4.38
N LYS A 124 28.72 -26.64 -4.11
CA LYS A 124 29.48 -25.67 -3.35
C LYS A 124 29.32 -24.22 -3.82
N TRP A 125 29.45 -23.95 -5.11
CA TRP A 125 29.26 -22.62 -5.68
C TRP A 125 27.81 -22.16 -5.67
N GLY A 126 26.86 -23.04 -5.88
CA GLY A 126 25.43 -22.71 -5.80
C GLY A 126 25.01 -22.31 -4.39
N ASP A 127 25.55 -22.98 -3.38
CA ASP A 127 25.28 -22.64 -1.98
C ASP A 127 25.83 -21.24 -1.62
N HIS A 128 27.02 -20.88 -2.11
CA HIS A 128 27.57 -19.52 -1.98
C HIS A 128 26.70 -18.48 -2.69
N LEU A 129 26.20 -18.77 -3.88
CA LEU A 129 25.31 -17.89 -4.62
C LEU A 129 24.00 -17.67 -3.85
N VAL A 130 23.39 -18.72 -3.32
CA VAL A 130 22.15 -18.64 -2.51
C VAL A 130 22.40 -17.79 -1.27
N LEU A 131 23.49 -18.02 -0.53
CA LEU A 131 23.82 -17.24 0.64
C LEU A 131 24.04 -15.76 0.30
N PHE A 132 24.72 -15.48 -0.80
CA PHE A 132 24.96 -14.11 -1.28
C PHE A 132 23.64 -13.43 -1.70
N MET A 133 22.75 -14.13 -2.39
CA MET A 133 21.43 -13.58 -2.78
C MET A 133 20.54 -13.29 -1.56
N CYS A 134 20.58 -14.14 -0.53
CA CYS A 134 19.78 -13.92 0.67
C CYS A 134 20.34 -12.78 1.56
N LEU A 135 21.65 -12.70 1.68
CA LEU A 135 22.32 -11.74 2.57
C LEU A 135 23.69 -11.36 2.00
N PRO A 136 23.75 -10.41 1.05
CA PRO A 136 24.99 -10.05 0.36
C PRO A 136 26.12 -9.70 1.33
N VAL A 137 27.29 -10.28 1.13
CA VAL A 137 28.51 -10.11 1.92
C VAL A 137 28.36 -10.49 3.40
N LEU A 138 27.35 -9.94 4.08
CA LEU A 138 27.12 -10.16 5.52
C LEU A 138 26.86 -11.64 5.85
N GLY A 139 26.18 -12.38 4.97
CA GLY A 139 25.92 -13.81 5.16
C GLY A 139 27.21 -14.62 5.23
N HIS A 140 28.19 -14.32 4.37
CA HIS A 140 29.50 -14.96 4.38
C HIS A 140 30.33 -14.54 5.59
N ALA A 141 30.28 -13.27 5.99
CA ALA A 141 30.99 -12.79 7.18
C ALA A 141 30.44 -13.44 8.46
N LEU A 142 29.15 -13.55 8.61
CA LEU A 142 28.51 -14.25 9.73
C LEU A 142 28.84 -15.74 9.73
N GLU A 143 28.77 -16.40 8.57
CA GLU A 143 29.14 -17.82 8.46
C GLU A 143 30.59 -18.06 8.87
N LEU A 144 31.50 -17.21 8.41
CA LEU A 144 32.92 -17.27 8.81
C LEU A 144 33.08 -17.11 10.34
N LEU A 145 32.42 -16.12 10.92
CA LEU A 145 32.46 -15.88 12.36
C LEU A 145 31.95 -17.10 13.14
N PHE A 146 30.83 -17.67 12.76
CA PHE A 146 30.28 -18.85 13.40
C PHE A 146 31.12 -20.10 13.17
N SER A 147 31.78 -20.23 12.02
CA SER A 147 32.70 -21.35 11.75
C SER A 147 33.95 -21.35 12.62
N LEU A 148 34.39 -20.16 13.08
CA LEU A 148 35.49 -20.00 14.02
C LEU A 148 35.11 -20.44 15.44
N ILE A 149 33.85 -20.33 15.81
CA ILE A 149 33.37 -20.62 17.18
C ILE A 149 32.86 -22.06 17.29
N SER A 150 32.34 -22.64 16.21
CA SER A 150 31.70 -23.97 16.22
C SER A 150 32.50 -25.01 15.47
N SER A 151 32.95 -26.05 16.17
CA SER A 151 33.56 -27.23 15.55
C SER A 151 32.49 -28.12 14.90
N ARG A 152 32.60 -28.35 13.59
CA ARG A 152 31.66 -29.19 12.85
C ARG A 152 32.09 -30.65 12.85
N LYS A 153 31.10 -31.55 12.89
CA LYS A 153 31.35 -32.99 12.77
C LYS A 153 31.74 -33.34 11.32
N PRO A 154 32.70 -34.24 11.12
CA PRO A 154 33.03 -34.77 9.79
C PRO A 154 31.76 -35.32 9.09
N GLY A 155 31.56 -34.99 7.83
CA GLY A 155 30.38 -35.43 7.05
C GLY A 155 29.09 -34.59 7.22
N SER A 156 29.13 -33.53 8.04
CA SER A 156 28.01 -32.57 8.13
C SER A 156 27.98 -31.65 6.92
N LYS A 157 26.79 -30.99 6.70
CA LYS A 157 26.65 -29.95 5.68
C LYS A 157 27.71 -28.86 5.89
N THR A 158 28.19 -28.26 4.78
CA THR A 158 29.03 -27.07 4.86
C THR A 158 28.27 -25.93 5.52
N GLY A 159 28.94 -25.03 6.24
CA GLY A 159 28.27 -23.92 6.88
C GLY A 159 27.56 -22.99 5.91
N VAL A 160 28.17 -22.72 4.77
CA VAL A 160 27.57 -21.93 3.70
C VAL A 160 26.26 -22.56 3.24
N LYS A 161 26.18 -23.88 3.08
CA LYS A 161 24.96 -24.58 2.72
C LYS A 161 23.90 -24.53 3.82
N GLU A 162 24.29 -24.76 5.07
CA GLU A 162 23.36 -24.73 6.21
C GLU A 162 22.74 -23.34 6.39
N TRP A 163 23.59 -22.32 6.34
CA TRP A 163 23.14 -20.92 6.39
C TRP A 163 22.32 -20.53 5.17
N GLY A 164 22.75 -20.90 3.95
CA GLY A 164 22.02 -20.63 2.72
C GLY A 164 20.65 -21.27 2.70
N ASP A 165 20.55 -22.56 3.06
CA ASP A 165 19.26 -23.28 3.14
C ASP A 165 18.33 -22.64 4.19
N SER A 166 18.88 -22.28 5.37
CA SER A 166 18.12 -21.68 6.47
C SER A 166 17.62 -20.27 6.13
N LEU A 167 18.46 -19.43 5.54
CA LEU A 167 18.11 -18.07 5.13
C LEU A 167 17.13 -18.09 3.97
N LEU A 168 17.32 -18.97 2.98
CA LEU A 168 16.37 -19.11 1.87
C LEU A 168 14.99 -19.53 2.39
N PHE A 169 14.95 -20.49 3.31
CA PHE A 169 13.70 -20.89 3.95
C PHE A 169 13.06 -19.74 4.71
N ALA A 170 13.83 -19.01 5.53
CA ALA A 170 13.35 -17.86 6.28
C ALA A 170 12.81 -16.76 5.35
N LEU A 171 13.52 -16.48 4.25
CA LEU A 171 13.11 -15.49 3.26
C LEU A 171 11.78 -15.87 2.59
N ILE A 172 11.62 -17.12 2.18
CA ILE A 172 10.37 -17.62 1.57
C ILE A 172 9.24 -17.55 2.60
N ALA A 173 9.46 -18.05 3.81
CA ALA A 173 8.47 -18.05 4.88
C ALA A 173 8.05 -16.62 5.25
N ALA A 174 9.00 -15.71 5.44
CA ALA A 174 8.73 -14.30 5.71
C ALA A 174 7.94 -13.64 4.58
N THR A 175 8.28 -13.94 3.32
CA THR A 175 7.56 -13.41 2.14
C THR A 175 6.11 -13.90 2.12
N VAL A 176 5.87 -15.18 2.37
CA VAL A 176 4.51 -15.74 2.42
C VAL A 176 3.70 -15.12 3.56
N ILE A 177 4.28 -15.05 4.76
CA ILE A 177 3.63 -14.45 5.93
C ILE A 177 3.31 -12.97 5.66
N ARG A 178 4.28 -12.21 5.16
CA ARG A 178 4.10 -10.79 4.84
C ARG A 178 3.04 -10.56 3.76
N THR A 179 2.99 -11.42 2.76
CA THR A 179 2.05 -11.28 1.64
C THR A 179 0.63 -11.62 2.05
N TYR A 180 0.41 -12.68 2.83
CA TYR A 180 -0.92 -13.25 3.04
C TYR A 180 -1.45 -13.15 4.48
N VAL A 181 -0.60 -13.00 5.49
CA VAL A 181 -1.03 -13.07 6.90
C VAL A 181 -0.99 -11.71 7.58
N PHE A 182 0.20 -11.17 7.81
CA PHE A 182 0.38 -9.86 8.42
C PHE A 182 1.66 -9.18 7.90
N GLU A 183 1.62 -7.86 7.89
CA GLU A 183 2.74 -7.03 7.46
C GLU A 183 3.02 -5.94 8.48
N PRO A 184 4.30 -5.72 8.87
CA PRO A 184 4.68 -4.62 9.74
C PRO A 184 4.76 -3.31 8.94
N PHE A 185 4.20 -2.23 9.52
CA PHE A 185 4.26 -0.87 8.99
C PHE A 185 4.70 0.10 10.08
N GLN A 186 5.41 1.14 9.69
CA GLN A 186 5.72 2.28 10.55
C GLN A 186 4.80 3.45 10.22
N ILE A 187 4.34 4.19 11.22
CA ILE A 187 3.57 5.42 11.05
C ILE A 187 4.54 6.59 10.85
N PRO A 188 4.59 7.17 9.62
CA PRO A 188 5.51 8.25 9.32
C PRO A 188 4.92 9.64 9.52
N THR A 189 3.58 9.78 9.57
CA THR A 189 2.89 11.08 9.54
C THR A 189 1.84 11.21 10.64
N GLY A 190 1.50 12.45 11.03
CA GLY A 190 0.56 12.75 12.09
C GLY A 190 -0.92 12.67 11.72
N SER A 191 -1.30 12.15 10.54
CA SER A 191 -2.70 12.16 10.08
C SER A 191 -3.67 11.32 10.91
N MET A 192 -3.15 10.39 11.72
CA MET A 192 -3.90 9.59 12.70
C MET A 192 -3.51 9.95 14.14
N GLU A 193 -2.88 11.11 14.32
CA GLU A 193 -2.34 11.57 15.60
C GLU A 193 -3.41 11.54 16.68
N LYS A 194 -2.93 11.26 17.82
CA LYS A 194 -3.47 10.87 19.12
C LYS A 194 -4.06 9.45 19.16
N THR A 195 -4.58 8.90 18.08
CA THR A 195 -4.90 7.46 18.00
C THR A 195 -3.64 6.64 17.72
N MET A 196 -2.89 7.02 16.69
CA MET A 196 -1.59 6.46 16.35
C MET A 196 -0.57 7.58 16.21
N LEU A 197 0.58 7.39 16.81
CA LEU A 197 1.62 8.40 16.87
C LEU A 197 2.70 8.15 15.83
N VAL A 198 3.31 9.22 15.34
CA VAL A 198 4.52 9.12 14.50
C VAL A 198 5.56 8.28 15.21
N GLY A 199 6.10 7.26 14.53
CA GLY A 199 7.05 6.29 15.10
C GLY A 199 6.41 5.07 15.78
N ASP A 200 5.09 4.90 15.70
CA ASP A 200 4.44 3.62 16.02
C ASP A 200 4.72 2.59 14.92
N PHE A 201 5.06 1.37 15.31
CA PHE A 201 5.19 0.22 14.43
C PHE A 201 4.01 -0.71 14.64
N LEU A 202 3.25 -0.98 13.58
CA LEU A 202 2.02 -1.76 13.65
C LEU A 202 2.16 -3.08 12.92
N PHE A 203 1.39 -4.08 13.37
CA PHE A 203 1.03 -5.22 12.55
C PHE A 203 -0.33 -4.98 11.88
N VAL A 204 -0.35 -5.16 10.57
CA VAL A 204 -1.55 -5.10 9.75
C VAL A 204 -1.99 -6.52 9.40
N ASN A 205 -3.18 -6.89 9.87
CA ASN A 205 -3.78 -8.19 9.67
C ASN A 205 -4.50 -8.23 8.32
N LYS A 206 -3.95 -8.97 7.36
CA LYS A 206 -4.52 -9.15 6.02
C LYS A 206 -5.67 -10.16 5.99
N LEU A 207 -5.63 -11.15 6.89
CA LEU A 207 -6.68 -12.16 7.00
C LEU A 207 -8.01 -11.57 7.48
N ALA A 208 -7.99 -10.41 8.13
CA ALA A 208 -9.20 -9.75 8.62
C ALA A 208 -10.22 -9.50 7.50
N PHE A 209 -9.74 -9.04 6.34
CA PHE A 209 -10.57 -8.71 5.17
C PHE A 209 -10.32 -9.65 3.98
N GLY A 210 -9.41 -10.60 4.13
CA GLY A 210 -8.89 -11.47 3.08
C GLY A 210 -7.66 -10.88 2.39
N PRO A 211 -6.57 -11.65 2.27
CA PRO A 211 -5.37 -11.17 1.62
C PRO A 211 -5.57 -11.04 0.11
N LYS A 212 -4.96 -10.00 -0.46
CA LYS A 212 -4.86 -9.84 -1.92
C LYS A 212 -3.79 -10.77 -2.47
N VAL A 213 -4.08 -11.39 -3.59
CA VAL A 213 -3.04 -12.02 -4.42
C VAL A 213 -2.23 -10.89 -5.07
N PRO A 214 -0.87 -10.93 -5.02
CA PRO A 214 -0.06 -9.88 -5.61
C PRO A 214 -0.36 -9.67 -7.10
N ILE A 215 -0.56 -8.42 -7.49
CA ILE A 215 -0.74 -8.04 -8.90
C ILE A 215 0.58 -8.16 -9.64
N THR A 216 1.72 -7.91 -8.93
CA THR A 216 3.08 -8.10 -9.45
C THR A 216 3.77 -9.26 -8.72
N PRO A 217 3.53 -10.52 -9.14
CA PRO A 217 4.06 -11.69 -8.44
C PRO A 217 5.58 -11.82 -8.54
N LEU A 218 6.18 -11.30 -9.61
CA LEU A 218 7.63 -11.28 -9.80
C LEU A 218 8.23 -10.04 -9.12
N SER A 219 8.41 -10.13 -7.80
CA SER A 219 8.98 -9.05 -6.99
C SER A 219 10.13 -9.57 -6.14
N TYR A 220 11.14 -8.71 -5.92
CA TYR A 220 12.20 -9.03 -4.97
C TYR A 220 11.61 -9.17 -3.55
N PRO A 221 11.90 -10.27 -2.85
CA PRO A 221 11.29 -10.54 -1.55
C PRO A 221 11.55 -9.41 -0.54
N LEU A 222 10.56 -9.08 0.27
CA LEU A 222 10.60 -8.10 1.37
C LEU A 222 10.90 -6.65 0.96
N VAL A 223 11.12 -6.35 -0.30
CA VAL A 223 11.30 -4.99 -0.82
C VAL A 223 10.01 -4.50 -1.49
N HIS A 224 9.54 -3.30 -1.12
CA HIS A 224 8.25 -2.80 -1.60
C HIS A 224 8.35 -2.09 -2.95
N ASN A 225 9.17 -1.05 -3.06
CA ASN A 225 9.27 -0.20 -4.25
C ASN A 225 10.58 -0.42 -5.01
N ASN A 226 11.65 0.25 -4.59
CA ASN A 226 12.96 0.17 -5.23
C ASN A 226 13.93 -0.63 -4.39
N VAL A 227 14.84 -1.35 -5.06
CA VAL A 227 15.93 -2.06 -4.37
C VAL A 227 16.87 -1.01 -3.76
N PRO A 228 17.14 -1.07 -2.43
CA PRO A 228 18.07 -0.15 -1.78
C PRO A 228 19.43 -0.10 -2.49
N TRP A 229 20.07 1.05 -2.48
CA TRP A 229 21.39 1.37 -3.07
C TRP A 229 21.47 1.39 -4.60
N VAL A 230 20.64 0.63 -5.33
CA VAL A 230 20.65 0.61 -6.82
C VAL A 230 19.51 1.42 -7.43
N ASN A 231 18.50 1.78 -6.64
CA ASN A 231 17.32 2.56 -7.01
C ASN A 231 16.57 2.06 -8.27
N ILE A 232 16.62 0.76 -8.52
CA ILE A 232 15.84 0.11 -9.59
C ILE A 232 14.55 -0.48 -9.00
N PRO A 233 13.45 -0.58 -9.78
CA PRO A 233 12.23 -1.21 -9.31
C PRO A 233 12.47 -2.63 -8.78
N SER A 234 11.90 -2.94 -7.63
CA SER A 234 12.01 -4.26 -7.00
C SER A 234 11.07 -5.30 -7.62
N TYR A 235 10.38 -4.95 -8.70
CA TYR A 235 9.38 -5.79 -9.34
C TYR A 235 9.46 -5.70 -10.86
N LEU A 236 9.00 -6.76 -11.52
CA LEU A 236 8.88 -6.81 -12.97
C LEU A 236 7.40 -6.69 -13.36
N THR A 237 7.12 -5.89 -14.39
CA THR A 237 5.77 -5.68 -14.92
C THR A 237 5.45 -6.58 -16.12
N ILE A 238 6.34 -7.52 -16.42
CA ILE A 238 6.16 -8.53 -17.49
C ILE A 238 4.87 -9.30 -17.26
N GLU A 239 4.55 -9.55 -15.99
CA GLU A 239 3.28 -10.10 -15.59
C GLU A 239 2.54 -9.19 -14.62
N LYS A 240 1.32 -8.83 -15.01
CA LYS A 240 0.34 -8.19 -14.16
C LYS A 240 -0.85 -9.12 -14.00
N GLY A 241 -1.13 -9.53 -12.76
CA GLY A 241 -2.35 -10.26 -12.42
C GLY A 241 -3.55 -9.32 -12.41
N SER A 242 -4.73 -9.86 -12.63
CA SER A 242 -5.98 -9.18 -12.29
C SER A 242 -6.18 -9.15 -10.77
N TYR A 243 -6.92 -8.17 -10.28
CA TYR A 243 -7.28 -8.14 -8.86
C TYR A 243 -8.02 -9.43 -8.45
N PHE A 244 -7.50 -10.07 -7.42
CA PHE A 244 -8.15 -11.21 -6.77
C PHE A 244 -7.86 -11.19 -5.26
N ARG A 245 -8.91 -11.36 -4.47
CA ARG A 245 -8.85 -11.41 -3.01
C ARG A 245 -9.31 -12.77 -2.50
N LEU A 246 -8.50 -13.39 -1.65
CA LEU A 246 -8.87 -14.61 -0.95
C LEU A 246 -9.95 -14.30 0.13
N PRO A 247 -10.75 -15.29 0.53
CA PRO A 247 -11.70 -15.10 1.62
C PRO A 247 -11.02 -14.63 2.91
N GLY A 248 -11.66 -13.69 3.60
CA GLY A 248 -11.22 -13.17 4.90
C GLY A 248 -12.15 -13.59 6.03
N PHE A 249 -11.76 -13.28 7.27
CA PHE A 249 -12.58 -13.56 8.45
C PHE A 249 -13.76 -12.60 8.62
N GLY A 250 -13.81 -11.51 7.86
CA GLY A 250 -14.90 -10.55 7.91
C GLY A 250 -14.84 -9.51 6.81
N LYS A 251 -15.80 -8.58 6.85
CA LYS A 251 -15.85 -7.40 5.99
C LYS A 251 -15.43 -6.17 6.75
N ILE A 252 -15.03 -5.12 6.03
CA ILE A 252 -14.75 -3.81 6.62
C ILE A 252 -16.03 -3.27 7.22
N LYS A 253 -15.93 -2.87 8.49
CA LYS A 253 -17.03 -2.25 9.24
C LYS A 253 -16.76 -0.76 9.41
N PRO A 254 -17.82 0.04 9.63
CA PRO A 254 -17.64 1.42 10.03
C PRO A 254 -16.75 1.53 11.27
N TYR A 255 -15.83 2.49 11.21
CA TYR A 255 -14.82 2.81 12.23
C TYR A 255 -13.63 1.85 12.33
N ASP A 256 -13.55 0.79 11.52
CA ASP A 256 -12.32 0.01 11.39
C ASP A 256 -11.16 0.91 10.93
N ILE A 257 -9.97 0.70 11.48
CA ILE A 257 -8.76 1.37 11.01
C ILE A 257 -8.13 0.49 9.93
N VAL A 258 -8.13 1.01 8.71
CA VAL A 258 -7.81 0.27 7.50
C VAL A 258 -6.52 0.78 6.89
N VAL A 259 -5.65 -0.16 6.49
CA VAL A 259 -4.49 0.12 5.65
C VAL A 259 -4.85 -0.20 4.21
N PHE A 260 -4.52 0.71 3.31
CA PHE A 260 -4.81 0.62 1.89
C PHE A 260 -3.71 1.28 1.05
N ASN A 261 -3.57 0.85 -0.19
CA ASN A 261 -2.70 1.50 -1.14
C ASN A 261 -3.28 2.84 -1.58
N TYR A 262 -2.45 3.86 -1.74
CA TYR A 262 -2.89 5.21 -2.07
C TYR A 262 -3.69 5.26 -3.38
N PRO A 263 -4.90 5.85 -3.38
CA PRO A 263 -5.79 5.83 -4.53
C PRO A 263 -5.51 6.97 -5.52
N SER A 264 -4.24 7.19 -5.88
CA SER A 264 -3.85 8.29 -6.78
C SER A 264 -3.99 7.99 -8.28
N GLY A 265 -4.42 6.78 -8.64
CA GLY A 265 -4.23 6.26 -9.99
C GLY A 265 -2.88 5.55 -10.11
N ASP A 266 -2.46 5.21 -11.31
CA ASP A 266 -1.24 4.43 -11.58
C ASP A 266 0.01 5.29 -11.78
N THR A 267 -0.14 6.60 -11.87
CA THR A 267 0.91 7.56 -12.23
C THR A 267 1.36 8.37 -11.02
N ALA A 268 2.65 8.60 -10.93
CA ALA A 268 3.28 9.54 -9.97
C ALA A 268 4.44 10.27 -10.64
N VAL A 269 4.74 11.47 -10.14
CA VAL A 269 5.92 12.23 -10.56
C VAL A 269 7.13 11.74 -9.77
N TYR A 270 8.21 11.42 -10.45
CA TYR A 270 9.45 10.95 -9.83
C TYR A 270 10.53 12.02 -9.82
N ASP A 271 11.10 12.28 -8.66
CA ASP A 271 12.27 13.12 -8.48
C ASP A 271 13.17 12.51 -7.39
N PRO A 272 14.38 12.04 -7.73
CA PRO A 272 15.27 11.38 -6.78
C PRO A 272 15.82 12.32 -5.70
N ARG A 273 15.67 13.64 -5.86
CA ARG A 273 16.13 14.65 -4.89
C ARG A 273 15.23 14.73 -3.66
N ILE A 274 14.00 14.22 -3.75
CA ILE A 274 13.06 14.20 -2.62
C ILE A 274 13.05 12.83 -1.92
N PRO A 275 12.76 12.79 -0.61
CA PRO A 275 12.64 11.54 0.12
C PRO A 275 11.66 10.58 -0.57
N ASN A 276 12.07 9.32 -0.74
CA ASN A 276 11.33 8.27 -1.44
C ASN A 276 11.12 8.48 -2.96
N GLY A 277 11.70 9.51 -3.55
CA GLY A 277 11.67 9.72 -4.99
C GLY A 277 10.32 10.12 -5.58
N LEU A 278 9.31 10.44 -4.76
CA LEU A 278 7.97 10.74 -5.24
C LEU A 278 7.54 12.15 -4.85
N MET A 279 7.31 12.98 -5.85
CA MET A 279 6.84 14.34 -5.67
C MET A 279 5.32 14.36 -5.57
N GLY A 280 4.82 14.40 -4.34
CA GLY A 280 3.40 14.35 -4.05
C GLY A 280 2.76 13.00 -4.44
N HIS A 281 1.68 12.66 -3.77
CA HIS A 281 1.00 11.39 -4.00
C HIS A 281 -0.25 11.55 -4.88
N ASP A 282 -0.78 12.77 -5.00
CA ASP A 282 -1.97 13.06 -5.79
C ASP A 282 -1.62 13.63 -7.17
N TYR A 283 -1.36 12.75 -8.12
CA TYR A 283 -1.07 13.14 -9.51
C TYR A 283 -2.15 14.03 -10.11
N HIS A 284 -3.42 13.80 -9.77
CA HIS A 284 -4.52 14.63 -10.27
C HIS A 284 -4.54 16.03 -9.65
N GLY A 285 -4.18 16.15 -8.37
CA GLY A 285 -3.94 17.44 -7.73
C GLY A 285 -2.79 18.19 -8.36
N ILE A 286 -1.69 17.48 -8.65
CA ILE A 286 -0.54 18.05 -9.37
C ILE A 286 -0.95 18.59 -10.75
N ILE A 287 -1.74 17.82 -11.53
CA ILE A 287 -2.26 18.26 -12.83
C ILE A 287 -3.12 19.53 -12.69
N ASN A 288 -3.98 19.60 -11.70
CA ASN A 288 -4.82 20.78 -11.50
C ASN A 288 -3.98 22.00 -11.12
N ASN A 289 -3.03 21.86 -10.22
CA ASN A 289 -2.14 22.93 -9.81
C ASN A 289 -1.27 23.42 -11.00
N GLU A 290 -0.70 22.50 -11.76
CA GLU A 290 0.04 22.81 -12.97
C GLU A 290 -0.82 23.55 -14.00
N ALA A 291 -2.06 23.12 -14.21
CA ALA A 291 -3.00 23.76 -15.11
C ALA A 291 -3.28 25.22 -14.69
N ILE A 292 -3.48 25.48 -13.40
CA ILE A 292 -3.68 26.82 -12.84
C ILE A 292 -2.41 27.68 -13.07
N TRP A 293 -1.24 27.12 -12.80
CA TRP A 293 0.02 27.83 -13.00
C TRP A 293 0.27 28.19 -14.47
N GLN A 294 0.07 27.27 -15.40
CA GLN A 294 0.21 27.51 -16.82
C GLN A 294 -0.77 28.58 -17.33
N PHE A 295 -1.99 28.55 -16.79
CA PHE A 295 -2.97 29.60 -17.07
C PHE A 295 -2.49 30.97 -16.55
N ARG A 296 -2.02 31.06 -15.29
CA ARG A 296 -1.54 32.31 -14.69
C ARG A 296 -0.31 32.84 -15.43
N ILE A 297 0.65 32.00 -15.78
CA ILE A 297 1.84 32.37 -16.56
C ILE A 297 1.43 32.96 -17.92
N LYS A 298 0.59 32.24 -18.68
CA LYS A 298 0.19 32.65 -20.03
C LYS A 298 -0.64 33.93 -20.06
N ASN A 299 -1.32 34.26 -18.99
CA ASN A 299 -2.15 35.47 -18.89
C ASN A 299 -1.50 36.61 -18.06
N ASN A 300 -0.24 36.48 -17.68
CA ASN A 300 0.53 37.45 -16.85
C ASN A 300 -0.17 37.77 -15.51
N LEU A 301 -0.65 36.73 -14.83
CA LEU A 301 -1.38 36.83 -13.55
C LEU A 301 -0.54 36.40 -12.34
N LEU A 302 0.79 36.31 -12.49
CA LEU A 302 1.72 35.98 -11.40
C LEU A 302 2.04 37.24 -10.61
N GLY A 303 1.83 37.20 -9.29
CA GLY A 303 2.30 38.24 -8.36
C GLY A 303 1.50 39.56 -8.31
N ASN A 304 0.43 39.71 -9.07
CA ASN A 304 -0.42 40.92 -9.08
C ASN A 304 -1.77 40.68 -8.38
N ALA A 305 -2.27 41.69 -7.68
CA ALA A 305 -3.64 41.69 -7.21
C ALA A 305 -4.60 41.57 -8.43
N VAL A 306 -5.50 40.61 -8.36
CA VAL A 306 -6.48 40.31 -9.41
C VAL A 306 -7.49 41.48 -9.49
N ASN A 307 -7.70 42.01 -10.68
CA ASN A 307 -8.70 43.06 -10.93
C ASN A 307 -9.94 42.49 -11.62
N ALA A 308 -10.97 43.31 -11.78
CA ALA A 308 -12.23 42.89 -12.40
C ALA A 308 -12.09 42.38 -13.84
N ALA A 309 -11.11 42.88 -14.60
CA ALA A 309 -10.82 42.39 -15.95
C ALA A 309 -10.19 40.99 -15.93
N ASP A 310 -9.44 40.67 -14.89
CA ASP A 310 -8.81 39.37 -14.72
C ASP A 310 -9.86 38.31 -14.35
N SER A 311 -10.95 38.67 -13.68
CA SER A 311 -12.07 37.75 -13.38
C SER A 311 -12.66 37.13 -14.64
N ILE A 312 -12.68 37.87 -15.78
CA ILE A 312 -13.14 37.35 -17.07
C ILE A 312 -12.18 36.27 -17.59
N LYS A 313 -10.88 36.45 -17.37
CA LYS A 313 -9.86 35.45 -17.74
C LYS A 313 -10.05 34.16 -16.94
N PHE A 314 -10.32 34.25 -15.64
CA PHE A 314 -10.58 33.08 -14.81
C PHE A 314 -11.86 32.33 -15.21
N LEU A 315 -12.91 32.99 -15.67
CA LEU A 315 -14.07 32.33 -16.28
C LEU A 315 -13.65 31.54 -17.53
N SER A 316 -12.80 32.12 -18.37
CA SER A 316 -12.24 31.41 -19.54
C SER A 316 -11.40 30.17 -19.15
N PHE A 317 -10.71 30.21 -17.99
CA PHE A 317 -10.03 29.03 -17.47
C PHE A 317 -11.02 27.91 -17.12
N ILE A 318 -12.09 28.26 -16.40
CA ILE A 318 -13.14 27.32 -16.01
C ILE A 318 -13.77 26.65 -17.24
N ASP A 319 -14.11 27.46 -18.26
CA ASP A 319 -14.71 26.97 -19.51
C ASP A 319 -13.79 26.07 -20.34
N ASN A 320 -12.49 26.22 -20.17
CA ASN A 320 -11.48 25.49 -20.93
C ASN A 320 -10.53 24.65 -20.03
N ILE A 321 -11.02 24.17 -18.88
CA ILE A 321 -10.19 23.46 -17.89
C ILE A 321 -9.47 22.25 -18.48
N ASP A 322 -10.09 21.50 -19.39
CA ASP A 322 -9.49 20.32 -19.99
C ASP A 322 -8.33 20.67 -20.94
N TYR A 323 -8.41 21.81 -21.62
CA TYR A 323 -7.30 22.33 -22.41
C TYR A 323 -6.07 22.59 -21.52
N TRP A 324 -6.26 23.24 -20.37
CA TRP A 324 -5.18 23.55 -19.44
C TRP A 324 -4.63 22.29 -18.75
N ARG A 325 -5.52 21.34 -18.40
CA ARG A 325 -5.09 20.03 -17.88
C ARG A 325 -4.29 19.22 -18.89
N ASN A 326 -4.60 19.33 -20.18
CA ASN A 326 -3.82 18.67 -21.23
C ASN A 326 -2.43 19.29 -21.38
N ILE A 327 -2.32 20.62 -21.32
CA ILE A 327 -1.01 21.31 -21.28
C ILE A 327 -0.21 20.84 -20.05
N ALA A 328 -0.85 20.77 -18.87
CA ALA A 328 -0.22 20.30 -17.66
C ALA A 328 0.30 18.86 -17.78
N ARG A 329 -0.50 17.95 -18.37
CA ARG A 329 -0.07 16.57 -18.62
C ARG A 329 1.14 16.47 -19.54
N GLU A 330 1.15 17.25 -20.62
CA GLU A 330 2.27 17.27 -21.56
C GLU A 330 3.54 17.86 -20.90
N ASN A 331 3.42 18.93 -20.13
CA ASN A 331 4.54 19.49 -19.37
C ASN A 331 5.13 18.47 -18.40
N LEU A 332 4.29 17.81 -17.59
CA LEU A 332 4.75 16.79 -16.67
C LEU A 332 5.35 15.59 -17.39
N LYS A 333 4.80 15.18 -18.52
CA LYS A 333 5.36 14.10 -19.34
C LYS A 333 6.76 14.46 -19.89
N ASN A 334 6.98 15.72 -20.21
CA ASN A 334 8.26 16.24 -20.70
C ASN A 334 9.26 16.61 -19.59
N GLY A 335 8.96 16.29 -18.34
CA GLY A 335 9.83 16.55 -17.20
C GLY A 335 9.80 18.00 -16.71
N LEU A 336 8.83 18.79 -17.12
CA LEU A 336 8.65 20.16 -16.66
C LEU A 336 7.70 20.18 -15.45
N PHE A 337 8.09 20.92 -14.43
CA PHE A 337 7.30 21.09 -13.21
C PHE A 337 7.16 22.58 -12.88
N PRO A 338 5.99 23.07 -12.45
CA PRO A 338 5.82 24.49 -12.17
C PRO A 338 6.63 24.91 -10.96
N ILE A 339 7.00 26.17 -11.00
CA ILE A 339 7.66 26.83 -9.89
C ILE A 339 6.60 27.28 -8.91
N TYR A 340 6.78 26.90 -7.67
CA TYR A 340 5.90 27.36 -6.58
C TYR A 340 6.32 28.70 -5.96
N SER A 341 7.34 29.40 -6.51
CA SER A 341 7.72 30.72 -6.02
C SER A 341 8.07 31.67 -7.16
N ALA A 342 7.64 32.91 -7.06
CA ALA A 342 7.97 33.98 -8.01
C ALA A 342 9.48 34.32 -8.05
N GLU A 343 10.27 33.84 -7.12
CA GLU A 343 11.72 34.07 -7.01
C GLU A 343 12.55 33.09 -7.86
N ASN A 344 11.99 31.94 -8.23
CA ASN A 344 12.66 30.94 -9.06
C ASN A 344 12.02 30.87 -10.44
N ALA A 345 12.40 31.76 -11.34
CA ALA A 345 11.86 31.86 -12.69
C ALA A 345 12.33 30.73 -13.64
N GLU A 346 13.22 29.85 -13.21
CA GLU A 346 13.64 28.67 -13.97
C GLU A 346 12.80 27.48 -13.52
N GLY A 347 12.04 26.87 -14.45
CA GLY A 347 11.16 25.75 -14.18
C GLY A 347 11.90 24.59 -13.50
N MET A 348 11.31 24.03 -12.45
CA MET A 348 11.82 22.81 -11.87
C MET A 348 11.62 21.65 -12.85
N THR A 349 12.65 20.86 -13.03
CA THR A 349 12.59 19.62 -13.82
C THR A 349 12.49 18.43 -12.87
N HIS A 350 11.83 17.37 -13.31
CA HIS A 350 11.80 16.09 -12.62
C HIS A 350 12.24 14.95 -13.55
N ASP A 351 12.54 13.78 -13.00
CA ASP A 351 13.09 12.65 -13.77
C ASP A 351 12.04 11.81 -14.51
N GLY A 352 10.80 12.27 -14.58
CA GLY A 352 9.75 11.66 -15.38
C GLY A 352 8.55 11.14 -14.58
N LEU A 353 7.70 10.40 -15.28
CA LEU A 353 6.51 9.79 -14.70
C LEU A 353 6.75 8.32 -14.43
N ILE A 354 6.36 7.87 -13.26
CA ILE A 354 6.39 6.46 -12.88
C ILE A 354 4.96 5.91 -12.88
N TYR A 355 4.77 4.77 -13.55
CA TYR A 355 3.53 4.01 -13.53
C TYR A 355 3.66 2.86 -12.55
N ARG A 356 2.83 2.84 -11.50
CA ARG A 356 2.89 1.83 -10.45
C ARG A 356 1.60 1.03 -10.35
N PRO A 357 1.68 -0.31 -10.35
CA PRO A 357 0.56 -1.17 -10.01
C PRO A 357 0.03 -0.86 -8.60
N VAL A 358 -1.23 -1.19 -8.33
CA VAL A 358 -1.89 -0.87 -7.04
C VAL A 358 -1.11 -1.41 -5.85
N ASP A 359 -0.58 -2.64 -5.93
CA ASP A 359 0.18 -3.29 -4.86
C ASP A 359 1.59 -2.72 -4.63
N LYS A 360 2.02 -1.76 -5.45
CA LYS A 360 3.31 -1.06 -5.34
C LYS A 360 3.19 0.43 -5.00
N ARG A 361 1.96 0.90 -4.73
CA ARG A 361 1.72 2.27 -4.26
C ARG A 361 1.94 2.36 -2.76
N GLU A 362 2.17 3.58 -2.28
CA GLU A 362 2.34 3.85 -0.84
C GLU A 362 1.14 3.34 -0.04
N ASN A 363 1.44 2.85 1.16
CA ASN A 363 0.41 2.39 2.09
C ASN A 363 -0.03 3.56 2.98
N TYR A 364 -1.34 3.80 2.98
CA TYR A 364 -1.98 4.79 3.84
C TYR A 364 -2.82 4.09 4.90
N ILE A 365 -3.01 4.76 6.01
CA ILE A 365 -3.83 4.27 7.11
C ILE A 365 -4.83 5.35 7.52
N LYS A 366 -6.12 4.98 7.54
CA LYS A 366 -7.23 5.87 7.91
C LYS A 366 -8.35 5.07 8.58
N ARG A 367 -9.27 5.78 9.18
CA ARG A 367 -10.50 5.20 9.72
C ARG A 367 -11.58 5.13 8.64
N CYS A 368 -12.23 3.98 8.48
CA CYS A 368 -13.37 3.82 7.60
C CYS A 368 -14.60 4.51 8.19
N ILE A 369 -15.02 5.61 7.59
CA ILE A 369 -16.24 6.32 8.02
C ILE A 369 -17.45 5.86 7.22
N GLY A 370 -17.30 5.64 5.91
CA GLY A 370 -18.36 5.17 5.03
C GLY A 370 -18.02 3.84 4.38
N THR A 371 -18.92 2.88 4.51
CA THR A 371 -18.90 1.59 3.82
C THR A 371 -19.80 1.62 2.58
N PRO A 372 -19.68 0.67 1.62
CA PRO A 372 -20.46 0.69 0.38
C PRO A 372 -21.96 0.84 0.60
N GLY A 373 -22.54 1.88 0.03
CA GLY A 373 -23.97 2.22 0.15
C GLY A 373 -24.33 3.23 1.23
N ASP A 374 -23.41 3.54 2.16
CA ASP A 374 -23.64 4.57 3.19
C ASP A 374 -23.81 5.97 2.56
N VAL A 375 -24.59 6.80 3.23
CA VAL A 375 -24.74 8.23 2.92
C VAL A 375 -23.93 9.04 3.92
N ILE A 376 -23.04 9.91 3.42
CA ILE A 376 -22.14 10.72 4.22
C ILE A 376 -22.41 12.20 3.95
N LYS A 377 -22.41 12.99 5.00
CA LYS A 377 -22.45 14.47 4.97
C LYS A 377 -21.48 15.00 6.03
N ILE A 378 -20.85 16.14 5.79
CA ILE A 378 -20.13 16.86 6.84
C ILE A 378 -20.73 18.25 6.93
N GLU A 379 -21.07 18.67 8.13
CA GLU A 379 -21.66 19.97 8.40
C GLU A 379 -21.09 20.53 9.70
N ASN A 380 -20.52 21.72 9.65
CA ASN A 380 -19.84 22.36 10.79
C ASN A 380 -18.83 21.39 11.46
N ALA A 381 -17.95 20.79 10.67
CA ALA A 381 -16.96 19.78 11.10
C ALA A 381 -17.56 18.49 11.72
N THR A 382 -18.88 18.38 11.81
CA THR A 382 -19.56 17.17 12.29
C THR A 382 -19.85 16.25 11.11
N VAL A 383 -19.34 15.02 11.21
CA VAL A 383 -19.60 13.99 10.20
C VAL A 383 -20.92 13.29 10.49
N TYR A 384 -21.79 13.20 9.51
CA TYR A 384 -23.04 12.43 9.57
C TYR A 384 -22.91 11.20 8.67
N ARG A 385 -23.32 10.06 9.19
CA ARG A 385 -23.44 8.80 8.46
C ARG A 385 -24.86 8.31 8.53
N ASN A 386 -25.51 8.16 7.38
CA ASN A 386 -26.93 7.75 7.27
C ASN A 386 -27.85 8.63 8.14
N GLY A 387 -27.64 9.95 8.09
CA GLY A 387 -28.41 10.95 8.83
C GLY A 387 -28.12 11.04 10.33
N LYS A 388 -27.21 10.20 10.88
CA LYS A 388 -26.83 10.24 12.30
C LYS A 388 -25.40 10.74 12.46
N PRO A 389 -25.09 11.51 13.53
CA PRO A 389 -23.70 11.89 13.83
C PRO A 389 -22.81 10.64 13.96
N ALA A 390 -21.66 10.68 13.32
CA ALA A 390 -20.68 9.62 13.42
C ALA A 390 -20.07 9.56 14.83
N LYS A 391 -19.66 8.36 15.25
CA LYS A 391 -19.01 8.17 16.55
C LYS A 391 -17.70 8.95 16.60
N ILE A 392 -17.51 9.69 17.67
CA ILE A 392 -16.28 10.38 18.03
C ILE A 392 -15.56 9.52 19.09
N PHE A 393 -14.27 9.28 18.89
CA PHE A 393 -13.44 8.53 19.81
C PHE A 393 -12.60 9.51 20.64
N ASP A 394 -12.29 9.15 21.88
CA ASP A 394 -11.58 10.00 22.83
C ASP A 394 -10.18 10.43 22.38
N ASN A 395 -9.58 9.68 21.45
CA ASN A 395 -8.25 9.95 20.90
C ASN A 395 -8.27 10.55 19.48
N MET A 396 -9.41 11.04 18.98
CA MET A 396 -9.45 11.78 17.71
C MET A 396 -9.05 13.23 17.95
N ALA A 397 -8.29 13.83 17.04
CA ALA A 397 -7.90 15.23 17.15
C ALA A 397 -8.81 16.15 16.31
N PHE A 398 -9.23 17.22 16.92
CA PHE A 398 -10.03 18.30 16.33
C PHE A 398 -9.42 19.64 16.66
N LYS A 399 -9.53 20.61 15.76
CA LYS A 399 -9.19 22.00 16.08
C LYS A 399 -10.34 22.67 16.83
N TRP A 400 -9.95 23.38 17.87
CA TRP A 400 -10.85 24.15 18.73
C TRP A 400 -10.34 25.55 18.86
N ASP A 401 -11.22 26.52 18.64
CA ASP A 401 -10.96 27.93 18.93
C ASP A 401 -11.32 28.20 20.39
N VAL A 402 -10.42 28.87 21.12
CA VAL A 402 -10.63 29.25 22.52
C VAL A 402 -10.47 30.76 22.66
N SER A 403 -11.55 31.42 23.08
CA SER A 403 -11.55 32.86 23.24
C SER A 403 -10.56 33.31 24.34
N LYS A 404 -9.70 34.27 24.03
CA LYS A 404 -8.74 34.89 24.96
C LYS A 404 -9.40 35.63 26.09
N GLU A 405 -10.67 36.06 25.92
CA GLU A 405 -11.46 36.68 26.98
C GLU A 405 -11.84 35.69 28.08
N THR A 406 -11.90 34.40 27.77
CA THR A 406 -12.38 33.36 28.69
C THR A 406 -11.27 32.52 29.31
N ALA A 407 -10.09 32.52 28.73
CA ALA A 407 -8.91 31.85 29.25
C ALA A 407 -7.63 32.40 28.62
N THR A 408 -6.56 32.41 29.40
CA THR A 408 -5.21 32.75 28.95
C THR A 408 -4.32 31.55 29.13
N PHE A 409 -3.67 31.13 28.05
CA PHE A 409 -2.77 29.99 28.02
C PHE A 409 -1.36 30.44 27.66
N SER A 410 -0.36 29.76 28.20
CA SER A 410 1.01 29.85 27.69
C SER A 410 1.41 28.58 27.00
N ALA A 411 2.24 28.68 25.98
CA ALA A 411 2.76 27.52 25.26
C ALA A 411 3.49 26.54 26.20
N GLN A 412 4.25 27.06 27.15
CA GLN A 412 4.96 26.28 28.16
C GLN A 412 3.99 25.49 29.04
N GLU A 413 2.91 26.12 29.55
CA GLU A 413 1.91 25.41 30.35
C GLU A 413 1.17 24.35 29.55
N MET A 414 0.81 24.63 28.29
CA MET A 414 0.16 23.68 27.42
C MET A 414 1.05 22.45 27.20
N PHE A 415 2.36 22.64 27.06
CA PHE A 415 3.32 21.57 26.95
C PHE A 415 3.50 20.79 28.27
N GLU A 416 3.83 21.49 29.36
CA GLU A 416 4.21 20.83 30.62
C GLU A 416 3.03 20.14 31.31
N ARG A 417 1.86 20.77 31.32
CA ARG A 417 0.69 20.30 32.05
C ARG A 417 -0.23 19.41 31.23
N PHE A 418 -0.39 19.67 29.94
CA PHE A 418 -1.34 18.97 29.08
C PHE A 418 -0.66 18.14 27.98
N GLY A 419 0.65 18.22 27.83
CA GLY A 419 1.42 17.48 26.85
C GLY A 419 1.14 17.88 25.40
N LEU A 420 0.64 19.11 25.19
CA LEU A 420 0.44 19.66 23.85
C LEU A 420 1.78 20.07 23.27
N GLU A 421 2.08 19.59 22.08
CA GLU A 421 3.41 19.66 21.49
C GLU A 421 3.36 20.19 20.06
N ASN A 422 4.26 21.13 19.76
CA ASN A 422 4.53 21.52 18.39
C ASN A 422 5.89 20.95 18.01
N ALA A 423 5.89 19.96 17.11
CA ALA A 423 7.12 19.33 16.64
C ALA A 423 7.86 20.25 15.65
N PRO A 424 9.21 20.30 15.70
CA PRO A 424 9.99 21.19 14.82
C PRO A 424 9.80 20.94 13.32
N ASP A 425 9.44 19.72 12.94
CA ASP A 425 9.17 19.29 11.55
C ASP A 425 7.69 19.45 11.14
N ALA A 426 6.89 20.14 11.95
CA ALA A 426 5.44 20.31 11.76
C ALA A 426 4.64 18.99 11.66
N SER A 427 5.25 17.84 12.01
CA SER A 427 4.54 16.56 12.05
C SER A 427 3.44 16.51 13.10
N ARG A 428 3.55 17.33 14.13
CA ARG A 428 2.57 17.55 15.18
C ARG A 428 2.48 19.04 15.51
N TYR A 429 1.29 19.60 15.48
CA TYR A 429 1.01 21.00 15.76
C TYR A 429 -0.27 21.10 16.59
N ASP A 430 -0.12 21.11 17.92
CA ASP A 430 -1.24 21.02 18.85
C ASP A 430 -1.71 22.38 19.37
N TYR A 431 -0.87 23.42 19.30
CA TYR A 431 -1.13 24.71 19.90
C TYR A 431 -0.69 25.87 19.00
N GLU A 432 -1.61 26.79 18.77
CA GLU A 432 -1.38 28.06 18.08
C GLU A 432 -1.92 29.20 18.93
N GLU A 433 -1.08 30.21 19.20
CA GLU A 433 -1.43 31.27 20.14
C GLU A 433 -2.42 32.28 19.55
N GLY A 434 -2.45 32.43 18.24
CA GLY A 434 -3.20 33.51 17.61
C GLY A 434 -2.62 34.90 17.92
N ASP A 435 -3.21 35.94 17.39
CA ASP A 435 -2.84 37.33 17.66
C ASP A 435 -3.84 38.00 18.65
N SER A 436 -3.76 39.32 18.82
CA SER A 436 -4.65 40.06 19.72
C SER A 436 -6.14 39.97 19.36
N THR A 437 -6.46 39.68 18.11
CA THR A 437 -7.82 39.60 17.57
C THR A 437 -8.30 38.17 17.34
N ASN A 438 -7.35 37.23 17.17
CA ASN A 438 -7.63 35.84 16.90
C ASN A 438 -7.56 34.97 18.17
N PRO A 439 -8.43 33.93 18.28
CA PRO A 439 -8.44 33.03 19.42
C PRO A 439 -7.19 32.16 19.44
N TYR A 440 -6.96 31.45 20.57
CA TYR A 440 -6.08 30.28 20.56
C TYR A 440 -6.70 29.19 19.71
N VAL A 441 -5.88 28.48 18.91
CA VAL A 441 -6.31 27.30 18.17
C VAL A 441 -5.62 26.07 18.74
N LEU A 442 -6.40 25.15 19.29
CA LEU A 442 -5.91 23.93 19.92
C LEU A 442 -6.32 22.71 19.07
N ASN A 443 -5.34 21.92 18.61
CA ASN A 443 -5.59 20.64 17.93
C ASN A 443 -5.55 19.50 18.96
N ILE A 444 -6.67 19.28 19.63
CA ILE A 444 -6.78 18.42 20.80
C ILE A 444 -7.89 17.38 20.69
N SER A 445 -7.70 16.29 21.40
CA SER A 445 -8.70 15.23 21.53
C SER A 445 -9.81 15.59 22.52
N PRO A 446 -10.98 14.91 22.45
CA PRO A 446 -12.03 15.07 23.45
C PRO A 446 -11.55 14.80 24.88
N LEU A 447 -10.60 13.87 25.07
CA LEU A 447 -10.00 13.61 26.38
C LEU A 447 -9.17 14.78 26.87
N GLU A 448 -8.28 15.32 26.03
CA GLU A 448 -7.44 16.48 26.36
C GLU A 448 -8.31 17.72 26.59
N LYS A 449 -9.33 17.94 25.76
CA LYS A 449 -10.32 19.03 25.96
C LYS A 449 -10.95 18.95 27.34
N ARG A 450 -11.43 17.77 27.78
CA ARG A 450 -12.01 17.59 29.11
C ARG A 450 -11.01 17.91 30.22
N ASN A 451 -9.74 17.55 30.05
CA ASN A 451 -8.70 17.82 31.02
C ASN A 451 -8.39 19.32 31.12
N ILE A 452 -8.28 20.03 29.98
CA ILE A 452 -8.08 21.47 29.95
C ILE A 452 -9.31 22.17 30.51
N GLN A 453 -10.52 21.76 30.17
CA GLN A 453 -11.76 22.35 30.68
C GLN A 453 -11.89 22.23 32.21
N LYS A 454 -11.39 21.14 32.82
CA LYS A 454 -11.32 21.01 34.28
C LYS A 454 -10.37 22.02 34.93
N ALA A 455 -9.26 22.34 34.28
CA ALA A 455 -8.27 23.29 34.75
C ALA A 455 -8.73 24.76 34.52
N TYR A 456 -9.46 24.96 33.42
CA TYR A 456 -9.97 26.27 33.00
C TYR A 456 -11.50 26.20 32.79
N PRO A 457 -12.30 26.21 33.89
CA PRO A 457 -13.76 26.01 33.79
C PRO A 457 -14.47 27.07 32.94
N ASN A 458 -13.95 28.29 32.88
CA ASN A 458 -14.52 29.39 32.12
C ASN A 458 -14.14 29.39 30.63
N ALA A 459 -13.17 28.57 30.22
CA ALA A 459 -12.72 28.53 28.83
C ALA A 459 -13.85 28.09 27.90
N LYS A 460 -14.16 28.89 26.89
CA LYS A 460 -15.17 28.60 25.88
C LYS A 460 -14.48 28.01 24.64
N PHE A 461 -14.78 26.75 24.36
CA PHE A 461 -14.30 26.02 23.21
C PHE A 461 -15.35 26.00 22.11
N THR A 462 -15.02 26.52 20.94
CA THR A 462 -15.84 26.41 19.73
C THR A 462 -15.10 25.57 18.71
N VAL A 463 -15.83 24.79 17.93
CA VAL A 463 -15.20 23.98 16.85
C VAL A 463 -14.65 24.96 15.82
N HIS A 464 -13.39 24.80 15.47
CA HIS A 464 -12.78 25.56 14.37
C HIS A 464 -13.44 25.16 13.03
N ILE A 465 -13.92 26.14 12.29
CA ILE A 465 -14.59 25.92 11.01
C ILE A 465 -13.81 26.65 9.93
N ASP A 466 -13.28 25.86 9.01
CA ASP A 466 -12.54 26.35 7.86
C ASP A 466 -13.53 26.64 6.73
N ARG A 467 -13.89 27.89 6.55
CA ARG A 467 -14.80 28.37 5.49
C ARG A 467 -14.13 29.44 4.66
N PRO A 468 -14.30 29.38 3.34
CA PRO A 468 -13.91 30.48 2.48
C PRO A 468 -14.59 31.80 2.87
N SER A 469 -13.89 32.92 2.73
CA SER A 469 -14.36 34.26 3.11
C SER A 469 -15.72 34.60 2.49
N TYR A 470 -15.93 34.27 1.23
CA TYR A 470 -17.20 34.53 0.54
C TYR A 470 -18.40 33.81 1.18
N THR A 471 -18.17 32.64 1.80
CA THR A 471 -19.22 31.91 2.53
C THR A 471 -19.60 32.63 3.82
N VAL A 472 -18.61 33.16 4.55
CA VAL A 472 -18.80 33.93 5.78
C VAL A 472 -19.50 35.24 5.45
N GLU A 473 -19.09 35.91 4.39
CA GLU A 473 -19.64 37.18 3.91
C GLU A 473 -20.99 37.02 3.17
N LYS A 474 -21.45 35.79 2.96
CA LYS A 474 -22.70 35.47 2.26
C LYS A 474 -22.78 36.07 0.86
N ARG A 475 -21.66 36.17 0.17
CA ARG A 475 -21.56 36.64 -1.22
C ARG A 475 -21.27 35.48 -2.19
N LYS A 476 -21.42 35.72 -3.46
CA LYS A 476 -20.98 34.77 -4.50
C LYS A 476 -19.45 34.78 -4.57
N PRO A 477 -18.81 33.59 -4.73
CA PRO A 477 -17.37 33.53 -4.93
C PRO A 477 -16.97 34.20 -6.24
N SER A 478 -15.81 34.81 -6.27
CA SER A 478 -15.19 35.25 -7.51
C SER A 478 -14.69 34.02 -8.31
N PRO A 479 -14.52 34.12 -9.62
CA PRO A 479 -13.95 33.03 -10.41
C PRO A 479 -12.57 32.57 -9.92
N GLU A 480 -11.74 33.48 -9.39
CA GLU A 480 -10.45 33.15 -8.79
C GLU A 480 -10.61 32.32 -7.52
N GLU A 481 -11.46 32.76 -6.59
CA GLU A 481 -11.76 32.01 -5.37
C GLU A 481 -12.31 30.62 -5.65
N LEU A 482 -13.10 30.43 -6.73
CA LEU A 482 -13.55 29.11 -7.17
C LEU A 482 -12.39 28.21 -7.58
N ILE A 483 -11.38 28.77 -8.25
CA ILE A 483 -10.20 28.03 -8.70
C ILE A 483 -9.31 27.66 -7.51
N GLU A 484 -9.10 28.57 -6.57
CA GLU A 484 -8.26 28.36 -5.40
C GLU A 484 -8.86 27.37 -4.40
N ASN A 485 -10.19 27.25 -4.36
CA ASN A 485 -10.89 26.33 -3.45
C ASN A 485 -11.07 24.90 -4.01
N LEU A 486 -10.27 24.47 -4.97
CA LEU A 486 -10.30 23.09 -5.52
C LEU A 486 -9.51 22.05 -4.70
N GLU A 487 -9.24 22.29 -3.44
CA GLU A 487 -8.47 21.36 -2.60
C GLU A 487 -9.27 20.09 -2.25
N CYS A 488 -10.57 20.23 -2.03
CA CYS A 488 -11.41 19.13 -1.60
C CYS A 488 -12.04 18.38 -2.79
N PHE A 489 -12.19 17.07 -2.62
CA PHE A 489 -12.87 16.21 -3.59
C PHE A 489 -14.34 16.68 -3.80
N PRO A 490 -14.86 16.67 -5.02
CA PRO A 490 -14.30 16.10 -6.25
C PRO A 490 -13.43 17.07 -7.07
N LYS A 491 -12.98 18.18 -6.50
CA LYS A 491 -12.16 19.22 -7.15
C LYS A 491 -12.84 19.79 -8.39
N ASP A 492 -14.09 20.16 -8.22
CA ASP A 492 -14.96 20.66 -9.27
C ASP A 492 -15.55 22.01 -8.89
N PHE A 493 -15.64 22.94 -9.84
CA PHE A 493 -16.08 24.32 -9.61
C PHE A 493 -17.54 24.44 -9.14
N TYR A 494 -18.34 23.41 -9.40
CA TYR A 494 -19.77 23.38 -9.03
C TYR A 494 -20.02 22.70 -7.68
N VAL A 495 -18.95 22.16 -7.04
CA VAL A 495 -19.04 21.44 -5.77
C VAL A 495 -18.14 22.10 -4.75
N ASN A 496 -18.68 23.03 -3.97
CA ASN A 496 -17.96 23.74 -2.91
C ASN A 496 -17.89 22.89 -1.64
N ASN A 497 -16.94 21.94 -1.59
CA ASN A 497 -16.64 21.20 -0.39
C ASN A 497 -15.43 21.83 0.29
N THR A 498 -15.45 21.87 1.63
CA THR A 498 -14.29 22.22 2.47
C THR A 498 -13.97 21.06 3.41
N MET A 499 -12.88 21.16 4.16
CA MET A 499 -12.54 20.12 5.15
C MET A 499 -13.59 19.98 6.25
N THR A 500 -14.38 21.03 6.50
CA THR A 500 -15.39 21.11 7.58
C THR A 500 -16.83 21.03 7.08
N ASP A 501 -17.07 21.27 5.80
CA ASP A 501 -18.41 21.24 5.19
C ASP A 501 -18.37 20.47 3.86
N PHE A 502 -19.08 19.35 3.80
CA PHE A 502 -19.12 18.46 2.65
C PHE A 502 -20.55 18.13 2.27
N GLN A 503 -20.90 18.31 1.00
CA GLN A 503 -22.25 17.99 0.50
C GLN A 503 -22.57 16.51 0.75
N GLU A 504 -23.85 16.20 0.88
CA GLU A 504 -24.30 14.82 1.02
C GLU A 504 -23.99 14.00 -0.24
N PHE A 505 -23.39 12.83 -0.05
CA PHE A 505 -23.12 11.88 -1.13
C PHE A 505 -23.28 10.43 -0.63
N ARG A 506 -23.50 9.54 -1.58
CA ARG A 506 -23.55 8.09 -1.32
C ARG A 506 -22.24 7.43 -1.68
N VAL A 507 -21.71 6.61 -0.79
CA VAL A 507 -20.51 5.78 -1.05
C VAL A 507 -20.89 4.71 -2.08
N PRO A 508 -20.20 4.63 -3.25
CA PRO A 508 -20.54 3.68 -4.30
C PRO A 508 -20.45 2.23 -3.85
N LYS A 509 -21.38 1.42 -4.32
CA LYS A 509 -21.47 0.00 -4.00
C LYS A 509 -21.52 -0.82 -5.28
N LYS A 510 -20.80 -1.90 -5.34
CA LYS A 510 -20.77 -2.84 -6.46
C LYS A 510 -22.19 -3.25 -6.89
N GLY A 511 -22.43 -3.22 -8.20
CA GLY A 511 -23.72 -3.56 -8.80
C GLY A 511 -24.81 -2.51 -8.62
N THR A 512 -24.57 -1.40 -7.94
CA THR A 512 -25.54 -0.30 -7.85
C THR A 512 -25.42 0.59 -9.08
N THR A 513 -26.55 0.92 -9.67
CA THR A 513 -26.66 1.86 -10.81
C THR A 513 -27.04 3.23 -10.32
N VAL A 514 -26.35 4.26 -10.80
CA VAL A 514 -26.63 5.66 -10.50
C VAL A 514 -26.92 6.43 -11.79
N SER A 515 -27.79 7.42 -11.72
CA SER A 515 -27.98 8.37 -12.83
C SER A 515 -26.78 9.31 -12.87
N ILE A 516 -26.23 9.54 -14.07
CA ILE A 516 -25.12 10.46 -14.31
C ILE A 516 -25.57 11.62 -15.20
N SER A 517 -25.06 12.79 -14.89
CA SER A 517 -25.34 14.04 -15.59
C SER A 517 -24.18 15.01 -15.36
N ALA A 518 -24.12 16.11 -16.11
CA ALA A 518 -23.15 17.16 -15.91
C ALA A 518 -23.11 17.71 -14.46
N LYS A 519 -24.23 17.60 -13.71
CA LYS A 519 -24.31 18.09 -12.32
C LYS A 519 -23.63 17.19 -11.29
N ASN A 520 -23.48 15.90 -11.57
CA ASN A 520 -22.96 14.94 -10.58
C ASN A 520 -21.83 14.05 -11.08
N ILE A 521 -21.45 14.15 -12.35
CA ILE A 521 -20.39 13.33 -12.94
C ILE A 521 -19.05 13.53 -12.23
N ALA A 522 -18.80 14.71 -11.69
CA ALA A 522 -17.59 15.04 -10.95
C ALA A 522 -17.29 14.02 -9.81
N TRP A 523 -18.31 13.55 -9.12
CA TRP A 523 -18.18 12.56 -8.05
C TRP A 523 -17.72 11.19 -8.55
N TYR A 524 -18.01 10.84 -9.81
CA TYR A 524 -17.79 9.51 -10.38
C TYR A 524 -16.69 9.49 -11.45
N ARG A 525 -16.22 10.65 -11.90
CA ARG A 525 -15.25 10.80 -13.00
C ARG A 525 -14.02 9.92 -12.77
N ARG A 526 -13.46 9.96 -11.56
CA ARG A 526 -12.28 9.19 -11.19
C ARG A 526 -12.57 7.69 -11.03
N ILE A 527 -13.76 7.33 -10.56
CA ILE A 527 -14.20 5.93 -10.47
C ILE A 527 -14.22 5.33 -11.88
N ILE A 528 -14.91 6.00 -12.79
CA ILE A 528 -15.11 5.54 -14.17
C ILE A 528 -13.76 5.40 -14.89
N THR A 529 -12.89 6.43 -14.78
CA THR A 529 -11.65 6.48 -15.57
C THR A 529 -10.49 5.75 -14.89
N ALA A 530 -10.14 6.13 -13.65
CA ALA A 530 -8.91 5.69 -13.01
C ALA A 530 -9.02 4.32 -12.33
N TYR A 531 -10.20 3.96 -11.84
CA TYR A 531 -10.39 2.73 -11.08
C TYR A 531 -11.05 1.61 -11.88
N GLU A 532 -12.03 1.94 -12.73
CA GLU A 532 -12.73 0.93 -13.53
C GLU A 532 -12.27 0.91 -15.01
N GLY A 533 -11.37 1.84 -15.39
CA GLY A 533 -10.63 1.78 -16.66
C GLY A 533 -11.42 2.12 -17.91
N HIS A 534 -12.53 2.85 -17.77
CA HIS A 534 -13.34 3.32 -18.88
C HIS A 534 -12.86 4.66 -19.42
N THR A 535 -13.14 4.94 -20.68
CA THR A 535 -12.99 6.29 -21.24
C THR A 535 -14.21 7.13 -20.91
N LEU A 536 -14.01 8.40 -20.53
CA LEU A 536 -15.07 9.35 -20.21
C LEU A 536 -14.89 10.63 -21.01
N VAL A 537 -15.91 11.04 -21.74
CA VAL A 537 -15.93 12.31 -22.46
C VAL A 537 -17.18 13.11 -22.06
N GLU A 538 -16.96 14.31 -21.57
CA GLU A 538 -18.00 15.27 -21.22
C GLU A 538 -18.09 16.35 -22.30
N LYS A 539 -19.21 16.40 -23.02
CA LYS A 539 -19.42 17.39 -24.08
C LYS A 539 -19.99 18.68 -23.51
N LYS A 540 -19.76 19.79 -24.19
CA LYS A 540 -20.29 21.14 -23.82
C LYS A 540 -21.81 21.20 -23.74
N ASP A 541 -22.52 20.35 -24.49
CA ASP A 541 -23.99 20.23 -24.45
C ASP A 541 -24.53 19.42 -23.26
N GLY A 542 -23.63 18.98 -22.34
CA GLY A 542 -23.97 18.16 -21.18
C GLY A 542 -24.08 16.66 -21.48
N THR A 543 -23.83 16.23 -22.72
CA THR A 543 -23.83 14.82 -23.08
C THR A 543 -22.59 14.14 -22.51
N ILE A 544 -22.79 13.00 -21.84
CA ILE A 544 -21.72 12.16 -21.30
C ILE A 544 -21.56 10.92 -22.19
N LEU A 545 -20.32 10.63 -22.60
CA LEU A 545 -19.97 9.40 -23.30
C LEU A 545 -19.06 8.56 -22.39
N ILE A 546 -19.37 7.26 -22.29
CA ILE A 546 -18.50 6.25 -21.66
C ILE A 546 -18.21 5.20 -22.72
N ASP A 547 -16.92 4.95 -22.98
CA ASP A 547 -16.44 4.06 -24.05
C ASP A 547 -17.11 4.39 -25.40
N ASP A 548 -17.13 5.69 -25.74
CA ASP A 548 -17.71 6.29 -26.95
C ASP A 548 -19.23 6.12 -27.08
N LYS A 549 -19.91 5.60 -26.05
CA LYS A 549 -21.38 5.43 -26.03
C LYS A 549 -22.02 6.46 -25.12
N LYS A 550 -23.15 7.04 -25.58
CA LYS A 550 -23.95 7.96 -24.74
C LYS A 550 -24.46 7.22 -23.50
N ALA A 551 -24.15 7.78 -22.33
CA ALA A 551 -24.54 7.22 -21.04
C ALA A 551 -25.31 8.25 -20.20
N SER A 552 -26.42 7.82 -19.61
CA SER A 552 -27.20 8.56 -18.61
C SER A 552 -27.18 7.86 -17.24
N THR A 553 -26.62 6.67 -17.17
CA THR A 553 -26.48 5.87 -15.95
C THR A 553 -25.11 5.19 -15.94
N TYR A 554 -24.65 4.85 -14.74
CA TYR A 554 -23.42 4.08 -14.55
C TYR A 554 -23.62 3.03 -13.46
N THR A 555 -23.13 1.81 -13.69
CA THR A 555 -23.18 0.71 -12.72
C THR A 555 -21.78 0.42 -12.21
N PHE A 556 -21.57 0.51 -10.89
CA PHE A 556 -20.24 0.31 -10.30
C PHE A 556 -19.80 -1.14 -10.37
N GLY A 557 -18.57 -1.37 -10.81
CA GLY A 557 -17.95 -2.69 -10.94
C GLY A 557 -17.36 -3.23 -9.62
N MET A 558 -17.06 -2.35 -8.65
CA MET A 558 -16.50 -2.74 -7.35
C MET A 558 -17.09 -1.93 -6.19
N ASP A 559 -16.75 -2.32 -4.96
CA ASP A 559 -17.10 -1.61 -3.72
C ASP A 559 -16.10 -0.48 -3.45
N TYR A 560 -16.60 0.61 -2.83
CA TYR A 560 -15.79 1.77 -2.45
C TYR A 560 -15.99 2.12 -0.98
N TYR A 561 -15.01 2.82 -0.43
CA TYR A 561 -14.99 3.21 0.97
C TYR A 561 -14.66 4.69 1.12
N TRP A 562 -15.14 5.30 2.21
CA TRP A 562 -14.78 6.67 2.58
C TRP A 562 -13.92 6.64 3.82
N MET A 563 -12.67 7.05 3.68
CA MET A 563 -11.62 6.95 4.69
C MET A 563 -11.24 8.33 5.20
N MET A 564 -11.26 8.52 6.53
CA MET A 564 -10.85 9.80 7.14
C MET A 564 -9.79 9.58 8.22
N GLY A 565 -8.86 10.53 8.33
CA GLY A 565 -7.88 10.55 9.40
C GLY A 565 -8.49 10.93 10.74
N ASP A 566 -7.93 10.40 11.83
CA ASP A 566 -8.38 10.74 13.18
C ASP A 566 -7.88 12.14 13.59
N ASN A 567 -6.78 12.63 13.02
CA ASN A 567 -6.38 14.02 13.08
C ASN A 567 -7.12 14.81 12.00
N ARG A 568 -8.33 15.26 12.32
CA ARG A 568 -9.32 15.79 11.37
C ARG A 568 -8.84 16.97 10.52
N TYR A 569 -7.98 17.82 11.06
CA TYR A 569 -7.50 19.03 10.37
C TYR A 569 -6.09 18.86 9.78
N ASN A 570 -5.37 17.81 10.16
CA ASN A 570 -4.06 17.51 9.63
C ASN A 570 -4.04 16.12 8.95
N SER A 571 -4.98 15.92 8.03
CA SER A 571 -5.10 14.65 7.30
C SER A 571 -5.50 14.88 5.86
N ALA A 572 -4.59 14.58 4.94
CA ALA A 572 -4.98 14.27 3.58
C ALA A 572 -5.69 12.91 3.60
N ASP A 573 -7.01 12.90 3.28
CA ASP A 573 -7.86 11.72 3.33
C ASP A 573 -8.93 11.76 2.23
N SER A 574 -10.01 10.99 2.32
CA SER A 574 -11.04 10.95 1.28
C SER A 574 -11.67 12.31 0.97
N ARG A 575 -11.59 13.28 1.89
CA ARG A 575 -12.01 14.65 1.60
C ARG A 575 -11.15 15.33 0.53
N VAL A 576 -9.91 14.85 0.34
CA VAL A 576 -8.94 15.38 -0.63
C VAL A 576 -8.92 14.53 -1.91
N TRP A 577 -8.81 13.19 -1.79
CA TRP A 577 -8.65 12.31 -2.95
C TRP A 577 -9.91 11.52 -3.35
N GLY A 578 -10.97 11.52 -2.53
CA GLY A 578 -12.21 10.83 -2.82
C GLY A 578 -12.27 9.39 -2.32
N PHE A 579 -12.97 8.55 -3.06
CA PHE A 579 -13.25 7.18 -2.68
C PHE A 579 -12.01 6.27 -2.76
N VAL A 580 -11.95 5.30 -1.85
CA VAL A 580 -10.93 4.23 -1.86
C VAL A 580 -11.56 2.96 -2.41
N PRO A 581 -11.09 2.43 -3.55
CA PRO A 581 -11.63 1.21 -4.14
C PRO A 581 -11.25 -0.04 -3.32
N GLU A 582 -12.05 -1.09 -3.43
CA GLU A 582 -11.84 -2.37 -2.72
C GLU A 582 -10.49 -3.01 -3.05
N ASP A 583 -10.04 -2.94 -4.28
CA ASP A 583 -8.77 -3.51 -4.72
C ASP A 583 -7.54 -2.83 -4.11
N HIS A 584 -7.68 -1.62 -3.54
CA HIS A 584 -6.64 -0.91 -2.80
C HIS A 584 -6.52 -1.35 -1.33
N ILE A 585 -7.52 -2.02 -0.77
CA ILE A 585 -7.51 -2.44 0.64
C ILE A 585 -6.41 -3.46 0.90
N VAL A 586 -5.57 -3.23 1.89
CA VAL A 586 -4.47 -4.12 2.31
C VAL A 586 -4.88 -4.97 3.50
N GLY A 587 -5.36 -4.34 4.60
CA GLY A 587 -5.74 -5.07 5.80
C GLY A 587 -6.17 -4.15 6.94
N ARG A 588 -6.42 -4.74 8.11
CA ARG A 588 -6.81 -4.01 9.33
C ARG A 588 -5.60 -3.77 10.21
N ALA A 589 -5.38 -2.53 10.64
CA ALA A 589 -4.43 -2.23 11.69
C ALA A 589 -4.86 -2.91 13.00
N SER A 590 -3.98 -3.66 13.63
CA SER A 590 -4.36 -4.51 14.76
C SER A 590 -3.56 -4.21 16.02
N LEU A 591 -2.25 -4.19 15.97
CA LEU A 591 -1.38 -4.14 17.14
C LEU A 591 -0.21 -3.19 16.92
N VAL A 592 0.04 -2.30 17.87
CA VAL A 592 1.32 -1.59 17.98
C VAL A 592 2.30 -2.52 18.71
N TRP A 593 3.33 -2.99 18.01
CA TRP A 593 4.30 -3.92 18.60
C TRP A 593 5.57 -3.20 19.09
N LEU A 594 5.83 -2.00 18.58
CA LEU A 594 6.93 -1.13 19.01
C LEU A 594 6.50 0.32 18.79
N SER A 595 6.95 1.23 19.66
CA SER A 595 6.74 2.67 19.51
C SER A 595 8.00 3.43 19.91
N LYS A 596 8.53 4.25 18.97
CA LYS A 596 9.70 5.09 19.20
C LYS A 596 9.42 6.49 18.69
N SER A 597 9.35 7.45 19.61
CA SER A 597 9.25 8.86 19.23
C SER A 597 10.49 9.30 18.47
N PRO A 598 10.35 10.10 17.41
CA PRO A 598 11.49 10.73 16.76
C PRO A 598 12.35 11.55 17.71
N TYR A 599 11.75 12.11 18.79
CA TYR A 599 12.38 13.08 19.69
C TYR A 599 12.59 12.59 21.13
N LYS A 600 11.73 11.69 21.65
CA LYS A 600 11.66 11.33 23.08
C LYS A 600 12.08 9.89 23.40
N GLY A 601 12.51 9.09 22.40
CA GLY A 601 12.89 7.69 22.62
C GLY A 601 11.69 6.71 22.62
N PHE A 602 11.84 5.57 23.30
CA PHE A 602 10.82 4.52 23.30
C PHE A 602 9.62 4.87 24.17
N ARG A 603 8.41 4.56 23.69
CA ARG A 603 7.12 4.69 24.39
C ARG A 603 6.64 3.31 24.81
N MET A 604 7.10 2.84 25.97
CA MET A 604 6.81 1.48 26.47
C MET A 604 5.31 1.24 26.70
N GLU A 605 4.57 2.27 27.10
CA GLU A 605 3.12 2.25 27.35
C GLU A 605 2.27 2.00 26.09
N ARG A 606 2.88 2.11 24.92
CA ARG A 606 2.21 1.85 23.64
C ARG A 606 2.50 0.45 23.08
N ILE A 607 3.48 -0.25 23.64
CA ILE A 607 3.83 -1.60 23.18
C ILE A 607 2.69 -2.56 23.51
N LEU A 608 2.31 -3.39 22.53
CA LEU A 608 1.18 -4.33 22.57
C LEU A 608 -0.19 -3.66 22.71
N LYS A 609 -0.29 -2.36 22.38
CA LYS A 609 -1.57 -1.66 22.36
C LYS A 609 -2.42 -2.11 21.17
N ASN A 610 -3.68 -2.45 21.44
CA ASN A 610 -4.64 -2.75 20.39
C ASN A 610 -5.09 -1.44 19.71
N VAL A 611 -4.94 -1.38 18.38
CA VAL A 611 -5.28 -0.19 17.59
C VAL A 611 -6.78 -0.10 17.32
N SER A 612 -7.45 -1.23 17.17
CA SER A 612 -8.85 -1.30 16.75
C SER A 612 -9.86 -1.15 17.90
N GLN A 613 -9.40 -1.27 19.14
CA GLN A 613 -10.22 -1.12 20.34
C GLN A 613 -9.50 -0.21 21.33
N GLU A 614 -10.24 0.65 22.03
CA GLU A 614 -9.71 1.41 23.14
C GLU A 614 -9.38 0.43 24.28
N GLY A 615 -8.10 0.07 24.42
CA GLY A 615 -7.64 -0.84 25.47
C GLY A 615 -6.44 -1.69 25.09
N SER A 616 -5.82 -2.31 26.09
CA SER A 616 -4.77 -3.32 25.90
C SER A 616 -5.38 -4.67 25.48
N PHE A 617 -4.58 -5.49 24.79
CA PHE A 617 -4.99 -6.88 24.52
C PHE A 617 -5.32 -7.59 25.84
N SER A 618 -6.43 -8.34 25.85
CA SER A 618 -6.66 -9.25 26.96
C SER A 618 -5.56 -10.32 27.00
N VAL A 619 -5.27 -10.84 28.18
CA VAL A 619 -4.28 -11.93 28.35
C VAL A 619 -4.62 -13.12 27.45
N LEU A 620 -5.90 -13.42 27.25
CA LEU A 620 -6.37 -14.48 26.35
C LEU A 620 -6.04 -14.21 24.88
N GLN A 621 -6.11 -12.95 24.43
CA GLN A 621 -5.72 -12.56 23.06
C GLN A 621 -4.21 -12.65 22.86
N LEU A 622 -3.40 -12.28 23.86
CA LEU A 622 -1.95 -12.44 23.85
C LEU A 622 -1.54 -13.91 23.83
N ILE A 623 -2.18 -14.75 24.64
CA ILE A 623 -1.97 -16.21 24.63
C ILE A 623 -2.37 -16.79 23.27
N GLY A 624 -3.53 -16.42 22.73
CA GLY A 624 -3.97 -16.86 21.39
C GLY A 624 -2.99 -16.45 20.28
N PHE A 625 -2.42 -15.25 20.36
CA PHE A 625 -1.41 -14.78 19.43
C PHE A 625 -0.09 -15.57 19.55
N ALA A 626 0.37 -15.81 20.81
CA ALA A 626 1.57 -16.60 21.07
C ALA A 626 1.40 -18.07 20.62
N LEU A 627 0.23 -18.68 20.88
CA LEU A 627 -0.10 -20.02 20.40
C LEU A 627 -0.18 -20.07 18.86
N GLY A 628 -0.71 -19.03 18.22
CA GLY A 628 -0.73 -18.90 16.76
C GLY A 628 0.67 -18.83 16.16
N ILE A 629 1.56 -18.04 16.76
CA ILE A 629 2.99 -17.99 16.36
C ILE A 629 3.65 -19.34 16.61
N GLY A 630 3.43 -19.96 17.77
CA GLY A 630 3.97 -21.28 18.09
C GLY A 630 3.51 -22.35 17.11
N ALA A 631 2.22 -22.34 16.74
CA ALA A 631 1.68 -23.24 15.71
C ALA A 631 2.29 -22.98 14.33
N LEU A 632 2.45 -21.72 13.93
CA LEU A 632 3.14 -21.37 12.69
C LEU A 632 4.59 -21.85 12.69
N ILE A 633 5.35 -21.63 13.77
CA ILE A 633 6.72 -22.10 13.91
C ILE A 633 6.77 -23.64 13.85
N ALA A 634 5.84 -24.34 14.52
CA ALA A 634 5.74 -25.79 14.49
C ALA A 634 5.41 -26.30 13.08
N ILE A 635 4.47 -25.66 12.39
CA ILE A 635 4.14 -25.95 10.99
C ILE A 635 5.36 -25.74 10.10
N PHE A 636 6.04 -24.61 10.23
CA PHE A 636 7.25 -24.33 9.45
C PHE A 636 8.38 -25.31 9.76
N LYS A 637 8.59 -25.68 11.04
CA LYS A 637 9.56 -26.71 11.43
C LYS A 637 9.20 -28.09 10.87
N TYR A 638 7.90 -28.39 10.77
CA TYR A 638 7.43 -29.61 10.12
C TYR A 638 7.61 -29.56 8.61
N LEU A 639 7.47 -28.36 8.01
CA LEU A 639 7.64 -28.11 6.57
C LEU A 639 9.12 -28.06 6.15
N ALA A 640 10.02 -27.57 7.00
CA ALA A 640 11.46 -27.58 6.79
C ALA A 640 12.06 -28.97 7.01
#